data_b2ea23e0765e417dd971ce8bde6976dd
#
_entry.id   b2ea23e0765e417dd971ce8bde6976dd
#
_cell.length_a   1.000
_cell.length_b   1.000
_cell.length_c   1.000
_cell.angle_alpha   90.00
_cell.angle_beta   90.00
_cell.angle_gamma   90.00
#
_symmetry.space_group_name_H-M   'P 1'
#
loop_
_entity.id
_entity.type
_entity.pdbx_description
1 polymer ?
#
loop_
_entity_poly.entity_id
_entity_poly.type
_entity_poly.pdbx_seq_one_letter_code
_entity_poly.pdbx_strand_id
1 'polypeptide(L)'
;MQTTNDIRTAFLDYFARNGHEIVPSSPLVPRNDPTLLFTNAGMVQFKNVFTGLEKRPYSRAATAQKCVRAGGKHNDLENVGYTARHHTFFEMLGNFSFGDYFKDRAIELAWNLITRDFGLPRDRLLVTVYSEDGEAAELWRKIAGLPEDRIIRIATSDNFWSMGDVGPCGPCSEIFWDHGSAIPGGPPGSPDADGDRFVEIWNLVFTQYEQLGPGERVVLPHPSIDTGMGLERIAAVLQGKQDNYDIDLFRALIVASADASGVAADGVHAVSHRVIADHLRASAFLIADGVLPSKEGRGYVLRRIMRRAMRHAHMIGCKDPLMWRLVPALVQQMGTAYPELPRAQALISETLRFEEANFRQTLDRGLRLLEDEKAQLGPGEALPGEVAFRLYDTYGFPLDLTEDVLRAEGHKVAVEGFEAAMARQREEARKSWIGSGEATTEAVWFALREEVGATEFLGYETESAEGVVLAMMRSGERVGKAATGDEIGVIVNQTPFYAESGGQVGDTGVVFSPDGAELAVRDTIKQGGELHVHLGTVTHGKLRVGDAVELRVDGSRRRLLRANHSVTHLLHQALRRRLGEHVTQKGSLVAPDRLRFDFSHPRALTPEDIRAIETEVNERIRANSAVRTRLLTPDRAVAEGALALFGEKYGDEVRVVAMGGGTGEERPFSVELCGGTHVGRTGDIGLFKIVAETAIASGVRRIEALTGAAAEGYLAEEEAVLREAAAALRTSPAELPARIVNLVEERRRLERELSEARRALANTGPSTRSTEKRIGDIAFDGRVVDGVPGRELKSLADDLKRRIGSGVVAVISRAEGKAAIVVGVTPDLTGRFDAVELVRRGAGALGGKGGGGRADMAQAGGPDASRAEAALATIERAVAGKSQDQAAE
;
A
#
# COMPACT_ATOMS: atom_id res chain seq x y z
N MET A 1 -23.94 -17.25 -31.08
CA MET A 1 -23.68 -17.35 -29.65
C MET A 1 -23.14 -16.00 -29.21
N GLN A 2 -23.77 -15.32 -28.29
CA GLN A 2 -23.34 -13.99 -27.88
C GLN A 2 -22.18 -14.14 -26.90
N THR A 3 -21.08 -13.41 -27.12
CA THR A 3 -19.98 -13.31 -26.16
C THR A 3 -20.37 -12.43 -24.97
N THR A 4 -19.63 -12.52 -23.87
CA THR A 4 -19.80 -11.63 -22.70
C THR A 4 -19.70 -10.15 -23.11
N ASN A 5 -18.83 -9.81 -24.06
CA ASN A 5 -18.71 -8.45 -24.60
C ASN A 5 -19.95 -8.02 -25.39
N ASP A 6 -20.54 -8.93 -26.22
CA ASP A 6 -21.76 -8.63 -26.95
C ASP A 6 -22.94 -8.38 -26.01
N ILE A 7 -23.07 -9.15 -24.94
CA ILE A 7 -24.12 -9.01 -23.93
C ILE A 7 -24.01 -7.65 -23.21
N ARG A 8 -22.79 -7.27 -22.80
CA ARG A 8 -22.54 -5.94 -22.21
C ARG A 8 -22.97 -4.82 -23.16
N THR A 9 -22.56 -4.88 -24.42
CA THR A 9 -22.90 -3.89 -25.43
C THR A 9 -24.42 -3.87 -25.69
N ALA A 10 -25.06 -5.04 -25.82
CA ALA A 10 -26.50 -5.13 -26.07
C ALA A 10 -27.33 -4.50 -24.93
N PHE A 11 -26.89 -4.68 -23.64
CA PHE A 11 -27.51 -4.02 -22.50
C PHE A 11 -27.39 -2.49 -22.59
N LEU A 12 -26.20 -1.97 -22.81
CA LEU A 12 -25.97 -0.53 -22.91
C LEU A 12 -26.74 0.09 -24.09
N ASP A 13 -26.71 -0.53 -25.28
CA ASP A 13 -27.41 -0.08 -26.45
C ASP A 13 -28.93 -0.09 -26.26
N TYR A 14 -29.47 -1.09 -25.55
CA TYR A 14 -30.88 -1.15 -25.23
C TYR A 14 -31.31 0.05 -24.39
N PHE A 15 -30.55 0.38 -23.35
CA PHE A 15 -30.88 1.52 -22.49
C PHE A 15 -30.60 2.86 -23.18
N ALA A 16 -29.57 2.98 -24.01
CA ALA A 16 -29.35 4.17 -24.85
C ALA A 16 -30.55 4.47 -25.75
N ARG A 17 -31.08 3.44 -26.42
CA ARG A 17 -32.28 3.55 -27.24
C ARG A 17 -33.56 3.93 -26.44
N ASN A 18 -33.55 3.69 -25.15
CA ASN A 18 -34.61 4.06 -24.21
C ASN A 18 -34.29 5.37 -23.43
N GLY A 19 -33.37 6.20 -23.95
CA GLY A 19 -33.11 7.55 -23.47
C GLY A 19 -32.25 7.64 -22.21
N HIS A 20 -31.42 6.62 -21.94
CA HIS A 20 -30.44 6.65 -20.85
C HIS A 20 -29.09 7.11 -21.39
N GLU A 21 -28.40 7.95 -20.61
CA GLU A 21 -27.00 8.30 -20.85
C GLU A 21 -26.12 7.11 -20.51
N ILE A 22 -25.18 6.77 -21.41
CA ILE A 22 -24.23 5.71 -21.17
C ILE A 22 -23.06 6.29 -20.39
N VAL A 23 -22.96 5.92 -19.10
CA VAL A 23 -21.95 6.43 -18.19
C VAL A 23 -20.85 5.38 -18.03
N PRO A 24 -19.57 5.74 -18.24
CA PRO A 24 -18.45 4.82 -18.03
C PRO A 24 -18.39 4.29 -16.60
N SER A 25 -17.83 3.10 -16.44
CA SER A 25 -17.55 2.54 -15.11
C SER A 25 -16.71 3.49 -14.27
N SER A 26 -17.11 3.74 -13.03
CA SER A 26 -16.26 4.44 -12.09
C SER A 26 -15.08 3.55 -11.64
N PRO A 27 -13.99 4.12 -11.10
CA PRO A 27 -12.93 3.36 -10.49
C PRO A 27 -13.42 2.46 -9.34
N LEU A 28 -12.73 1.35 -9.12
CA LEU A 28 -12.98 0.46 -7.98
C LEU A 28 -12.69 1.11 -6.63
N VAL A 29 -11.86 2.16 -6.60
CA VAL A 29 -11.58 2.96 -5.42
C VAL A 29 -12.52 4.17 -5.41
N PRO A 30 -13.56 4.19 -4.55
CA PRO A 30 -14.47 5.33 -4.46
C PRO A 30 -13.72 6.57 -3.96
N ARG A 31 -13.84 7.70 -4.67
CA ARG A 31 -13.16 8.95 -4.30
C ARG A 31 -13.88 9.73 -3.20
N ASN A 32 -15.20 9.65 -3.17
CA ASN A 32 -16.06 10.49 -2.34
C ASN A 32 -16.80 9.69 -1.25
N ASP A 33 -16.39 8.46 -0.96
CA ASP A 33 -16.99 7.67 0.10
C ASP A 33 -15.89 6.95 0.94
N PRO A 34 -15.49 7.54 2.07
CA PRO A 34 -14.49 6.93 2.96
C PRO A 34 -15.01 5.68 3.69
N THR A 35 -16.32 5.42 3.66
CA THR A 35 -16.94 4.26 4.33
C THR A 35 -16.76 2.97 3.53
N LEU A 36 -16.51 3.07 2.22
CA LEU A 36 -16.32 1.94 1.33
C LEU A 36 -14.84 1.73 0.99
N LEU A 37 -14.39 0.49 1.12
CA LEU A 37 -13.06 0.09 0.63
C LEU A 37 -13.02 0.08 -0.90
N PHE A 38 -14.05 -0.50 -1.53
CA PHE A 38 -14.17 -0.63 -2.97
C PHE A 38 -15.59 -0.38 -3.43
N THR A 39 -15.74 -0.03 -4.70
CA THR A 39 -17.03 0.03 -5.38
C THR A 39 -17.62 -1.39 -5.45
N ASN A 40 -18.73 -1.63 -4.78
CA ASN A 40 -19.37 -2.93 -4.61
C ASN A 40 -20.72 -3.06 -5.29
N ALA A 41 -21.25 -1.95 -5.88
CA ALA A 41 -22.50 -1.90 -6.60
C ALA A 41 -22.49 -0.78 -7.65
N GLY A 42 -23.36 -0.88 -8.66
CA GLY A 42 -23.47 0.06 -9.78
C GLY A 42 -23.84 1.48 -9.35
N MET A 43 -24.64 1.59 -8.31
CA MET A 43 -25.15 2.87 -7.81
C MET A 43 -24.11 3.74 -7.06
N VAL A 44 -22.97 3.18 -6.66
CA VAL A 44 -22.00 3.90 -5.81
C VAL A 44 -21.54 5.23 -6.43
N GLN A 45 -21.34 5.27 -7.74
CA GLN A 45 -20.96 6.50 -8.45
C GLN A 45 -22.08 7.54 -8.52
N PHE A 46 -23.34 7.17 -8.23
CA PHE A 46 -24.52 8.01 -8.29
C PHE A 46 -25.12 8.33 -6.91
N LYS A 47 -24.47 7.91 -5.80
CA LYS A 47 -24.96 8.11 -4.43
C LYS A 47 -25.43 9.54 -4.17
N ASN A 48 -24.61 10.53 -4.51
CA ASN A 48 -24.91 11.94 -4.31
C ASN A 48 -26.00 12.47 -5.25
N VAL A 49 -26.24 11.80 -6.39
CA VAL A 49 -27.35 12.14 -7.30
C VAL A 49 -28.68 11.69 -6.70
N PHE A 50 -28.74 10.49 -6.12
CA PHE A 50 -29.93 9.97 -5.45
C PHE A 50 -30.34 10.83 -4.25
N THR A 51 -29.37 11.31 -3.46
CA THR A 51 -29.62 12.17 -2.29
C THR A 51 -29.84 13.64 -2.66
N GLY A 52 -29.72 14.02 -3.93
CA GLY A 52 -29.88 15.39 -4.42
C GLY A 52 -28.69 16.31 -4.13
N LEU A 53 -27.60 15.78 -3.57
CA LEU A 53 -26.36 16.54 -3.31
C LEU A 53 -25.56 16.86 -4.58
N GLU A 54 -25.77 16.09 -5.64
CA GLU A 54 -25.11 16.28 -6.95
C GLU A 54 -26.17 16.31 -8.05
N LYS A 55 -26.03 17.26 -8.99
CA LYS A 55 -26.88 17.32 -10.20
C LYS A 55 -26.08 16.88 -11.41
N ARG A 56 -26.69 16.05 -12.25
CA ARG A 56 -26.16 15.64 -13.55
C ARG A 56 -26.98 16.25 -14.69
N PRO A 57 -26.39 16.41 -15.89
CA PRO A 57 -27.13 16.93 -17.04
C PRO A 57 -28.16 15.94 -17.62
N TYR A 58 -28.30 14.78 -17.01
CA TYR A 58 -29.22 13.70 -17.40
C TYR A 58 -30.01 13.19 -16.19
N SER A 59 -31.23 12.75 -16.43
CA SER A 59 -32.12 12.13 -15.43
C SER A 59 -32.16 10.61 -15.48
N ARG A 60 -31.53 9.99 -16.49
CA ARG A 60 -31.40 8.54 -16.67
C ARG A 60 -29.99 8.18 -17.05
N ALA A 61 -29.49 7.08 -16.50
CA ALA A 61 -28.18 6.56 -16.82
C ALA A 61 -28.16 5.04 -16.98
N ALA A 62 -27.20 4.51 -17.76
CA ALA A 62 -26.88 3.10 -17.76
C ALA A 62 -25.35 2.90 -17.74
N THR A 63 -24.90 1.87 -17.05
CA THR A 63 -23.46 1.57 -16.92
C THR A 63 -23.20 0.07 -16.81
N ALA A 64 -22.02 -0.37 -17.22
CA ALA A 64 -21.42 -1.64 -16.84
C ALA A 64 -20.33 -1.35 -15.79
N GLN A 65 -20.72 -1.39 -14.51
CA GLN A 65 -19.85 -1.00 -13.41
C GLN A 65 -18.97 -2.14 -12.93
N LYS A 66 -17.67 -1.92 -12.87
CA LYS A 66 -16.70 -2.79 -12.16
C LYS A 66 -17.01 -2.82 -10.68
N CYS A 67 -17.13 -4.01 -10.09
CA CYS A 67 -17.41 -4.19 -8.68
C CYS A 67 -16.41 -5.17 -8.03
N VAL A 68 -16.05 -4.91 -6.78
CA VAL A 68 -15.24 -5.82 -5.95
C VAL A 68 -15.93 -6.08 -4.62
N ARG A 69 -16.11 -7.38 -4.28
CA ARG A 69 -16.66 -7.86 -3.01
C ARG A 69 -15.65 -8.79 -2.35
N ALA A 70 -14.70 -8.22 -1.61
CA ALA A 70 -13.60 -8.94 -0.96
C ALA A 70 -13.32 -8.44 0.46
N GLY A 71 -14.33 -7.93 1.15
CA GLY A 71 -14.23 -7.44 2.53
C GLY A 71 -15.45 -6.62 2.97
N GLY A 72 -15.59 -6.38 4.27
CA GLY A 72 -16.73 -5.67 4.85
C GLY A 72 -18.00 -6.51 4.88
N LYS A 73 -19.17 -5.86 4.73
CA LYS A 73 -20.50 -6.50 4.78
C LYS A 73 -20.72 -7.52 3.62
N HIS A 74 -20.08 -7.28 2.47
CA HIS A 74 -20.14 -8.15 1.30
C HIS A 74 -18.75 -8.75 1.05
N ASN A 75 -18.57 -10.01 1.42
CA ASN A 75 -17.31 -10.74 1.27
C ASN A 75 -17.55 -12.10 0.61
N ASP A 76 -17.27 -12.19 -0.69
CA ASP A 76 -17.45 -13.42 -1.47
C ASP A 76 -16.16 -14.25 -1.59
N LEU A 77 -15.04 -13.76 -1.03
CA LEU A 77 -13.70 -14.32 -1.25
C LEU A 77 -13.60 -15.82 -0.96
N GLU A 78 -14.24 -16.28 0.11
CA GLU A 78 -14.15 -17.68 0.56
C GLU A 78 -14.92 -18.65 -0.36
N ASN A 79 -15.97 -18.16 -1.01
CA ASN A 79 -16.84 -18.93 -1.90
C ASN A 79 -16.27 -19.05 -3.32
N VAL A 80 -15.32 -18.19 -3.70
CA VAL A 80 -14.71 -18.15 -5.04
C VAL A 80 -14.01 -19.46 -5.37
N GLY A 81 -14.37 -20.04 -6.52
CA GLY A 81 -13.86 -21.31 -7.04
C GLY A 81 -14.65 -22.54 -6.57
N TYR A 82 -15.36 -22.46 -5.44
CA TYR A 82 -16.14 -23.55 -4.85
C TYR A 82 -17.63 -23.51 -5.22
N THR A 83 -18.16 -22.33 -5.50
CA THR A 83 -19.53 -22.12 -5.93
C THR A 83 -19.57 -21.69 -7.40
N ALA A 84 -20.69 -21.88 -8.06
CA ALA A 84 -20.87 -21.59 -9.47
C ALA A 84 -21.00 -20.08 -9.80
N ARG A 85 -21.27 -19.22 -8.80
CA ARG A 85 -21.78 -17.85 -9.06
C ARG A 85 -21.14 -16.74 -8.23
N HIS A 86 -20.16 -17.02 -7.34
CA HIS A 86 -19.50 -16.00 -6.51
C HIS A 86 -18.14 -15.63 -7.09
N HIS A 87 -17.89 -14.33 -7.15
CA HIS A 87 -16.66 -13.73 -7.67
C HIS A 87 -16.17 -12.61 -6.78
N THR A 88 -14.84 -12.45 -6.69
CA THR A 88 -14.27 -11.25 -6.04
C THR A 88 -14.44 -10.01 -6.89
N PHE A 89 -14.25 -10.14 -8.20
CA PHE A 89 -14.51 -9.10 -9.19
C PHE A 89 -15.63 -9.55 -10.13
N PHE A 90 -16.59 -8.67 -10.37
CA PHE A 90 -17.66 -8.92 -11.35
C PHE A 90 -18.12 -7.60 -11.97
N GLU A 91 -18.84 -7.70 -13.06
CA GLU A 91 -19.43 -6.54 -13.73
C GLU A 91 -20.93 -6.46 -13.41
N MET A 92 -21.37 -5.31 -12.90
CA MET A 92 -22.78 -5.04 -12.64
C MET A 92 -23.34 -4.14 -13.73
N LEU A 93 -24.23 -4.67 -14.55
CA LEU A 93 -25.02 -3.91 -15.51
C LEU A 93 -26.15 -3.23 -14.76
N GLY A 94 -26.22 -1.90 -14.82
CA GLY A 94 -27.23 -1.12 -14.10
C GLY A 94 -27.87 -0.08 -14.98
N ASN A 95 -29.20 0.12 -14.81
CA ASN A 95 -29.91 1.28 -15.30
C ASN A 95 -30.52 2.05 -14.14
N PHE A 96 -30.52 3.36 -14.25
CA PHE A 96 -30.82 4.30 -13.19
C PHE A 96 -31.82 5.35 -13.67
N SER A 97 -32.74 5.74 -12.78
CA SER A 97 -33.64 6.88 -12.96
C SER A 97 -33.55 7.78 -11.72
N PHE A 98 -33.22 9.03 -11.93
CA PHE A 98 -33.09 10.04 -10.87
C PHE A 98 -34.34 10.90 -10.83
N GLY A 99 -35.44 10.32 -10.34
CA GLY A 99 -36.74 10.97 -10.26
C GLY A 99 -37.49 11.18 -11.59
N ASP A 100 -37.09 10.51 -12.68
CA ASP A 100 -37.72 10.64 -13.98
C ASP A 100 -38.84 9.59 -14.20
N TYR A 101 -38.52 8.31 -14.00
CA TYR A 101 -39.49 7.22 -14.01
C TYR A 101 -39.33 6.34 -12.77
N PHE A 102 -40.38 5.55 -12.50
CA PHE A 102 -40.39 4.68 -11.32
C PHE A 102 -40.73 3.23 -11.64
N LYS A 103 -41.36 2.48 -10.76
CA LYS A 103 -41.54 1.02 -10.80
C LYS A 103 -42.15 0.50 -12.10
N ASP A 104 -43.18 1.13 -12.63
CA ASP A 104 -43.89 0.71 -13.84
C ASP A 104 -42.95 0.64 -15.06
N ARG A 105 -42.25 1.72 -15.31
CA ARG A 105 -41.31 1.80 -16.44
C ARG A 105 -40.06 0.95 -16.22
N ALA A 106 -39.56 0.84 -14.98
CA ALA A 106 -38.42 0.00 -14.65
C ALA A 106 -38.73 -1.48 -14.95
N ILE A 107 -39.87 -1.97 -14.47
CA ILE A 107 -40.36 -3.34 -14.72
C ILE A 107 -40.57 -3.59 -16.22
N GLU A 108 -41.18 -2.64 -16.92
CA GLU A 108 -41.41 -2.77 -18.36
C GLU A 108 -40.07 -2.89 -19.13
N LEU A 109 -39.12 -2.02 -18.85
CA LEU A 109 -37.79 -2.05 -19.48
C LEU A 109 -37.07 -3.36 -19.20
N ALA A 110 -37.06 -3.79 -17.94
CA ALA A 110 -36.40 -5.02 -17.53
C ALA A 110 -37.02 -6.25 -18.21
N TRP A 111 -38.37 -6.36 -18.19
CA TRP A 111 -39.05 -7.48 -18.77
C TRP A 111 -38.89 -7.55 -20.30
N ASN A 112 -38.93 -6.40 -21.00
CA ASN A 112 -38.71 -6.36 -22.42
C ASN A 112 -37.29 -6.75 -22.79
N LEU A 113 -36.28 -6.28 -22.08
CA LEU A 113 -34.90 -6.64 -22.37
C LEU A 113 -34.68 -8.16 -22.28
N ILE A 114 -35.10 -8.78 -21.17
CA ILE A 114 -34.83 -10.21 -20.96
C ILE A 114 -35.69 -11.13 -21.83
N THR A 115 -36.95 -10.76 -22.13
CA THR A 115 -37.86 -11.65 -22.87
C THR A 115 -37.87 -11.42 -24.38
N ARG A 116 -37.58 -10.19 -24.85
CA ARG A 116 -37.59 -9.85 -26.29
C ARG A 116 -36.19 -9.70 -26.87
N ASP A 117 -35.33 -8.90 -26.26
CA ASP A 117 -33.98 -8.65 -26.79
C ASP A 117 -33.03 -9.80 -26.46
N PHE A 118 -33.03 -10.33 -25.23
CA PHE A 118 -32.25 -11.52 -24.84
C PHE A 118 -32.98 -12.84 -25.17
N GLY A 119 -34.28 -12.82 -25.39
CA GLY A 119 -35.06 -13.97 -25.87
C GLY A 119 -35.25 -15.07 -24.83
N LEU A 120 -35.17 -14.76 -23.54
CA LEU A 120 -35.35 -15.77 -22.48
C LEU A 120 -36.83 -16.22 -22.42
N PRO A 121 -37.12 -17.55 -22.36
CA PRO A 121 -38.46 -18.09 -22.25
C PRO A 121 -39.11 -17.72 -20.91
N ARG A 122 -40.33 -17.18 -21.00
CA ARG A 122 -41.08 -16.63 -19.85
C ARG A 122 -41.42 -17.67 -18.79
N ASP A 123 -41.64 -18.91 -19.22
CA ASP A 123 -41.94 -20.05 -18.33
C ASP A 123 -40.81 -20.49 -17.45
N ARG A 124 -39.57 -20.00 -17.70
CA ARG A 124 -38.40 -20.19 -16.87
C ARG A 124 -38.07 -19.02 -15.96
N LEU A 125 -38.86 -17.97 -16.00
CA LEU A 125 -38.65 -16.77 -15.20
C LEU A 125 -39.65 -16.73 -14.02
N LEU A 126 -39.17 -16.28 -12.88
CA LEU A 126 -40.01 -15.91 -11.74
C LEU A 126 -39.44 -14.63 -11.11
N VAL A 127 -40.26 -13.95 -10.31
CA VAL A 127 -39.84 -12.70 -9.64
C VAL A 127 -40.16 -12.76 -8.16
N THR A 128 -39.31 -12.07 -7.38
CA THR A 128 -39.60 -11.78 -5.96
C THR A 128 -40.01 -10.32 -5.82
N VAL A 129 -40.77 -10.03 -4.81
CA VAL A 129 -41.14 -8.68 -4.38
C VAL A 129 -41.06 -8.59 -2.86
N TYR A 130 -40.75 -7.42 -2.33
CA TYR A 130 -40.86 -7.18 -0.90
C TYR A 130 -42.31 -7.37 -0.45
N SER A 131 -42.54 -8.07 0.64
CA SER A 131 -43.89 -8.49 1.08
C SER A 131 -44.88 -7.34 1.24
N GLU A 132 -44.43 -6.16 1.63
CA GLU A 132 -45.23 -4.94 1.80
C GLU A 132 -45.38 -4.14 0.50
N ASP A 133 -44.64 -4.47 -0.57
CA ASP A 133 -44.72 -3.77 -1.88
C ASP A 133 -45.78 -4.41 -2.79
N GLY A 134 -47.05 -4.16 -2.43
CA GLY A 134 -48.19 -4.61 -3.23
C GLY A 134 -48.25 -4.01 -4.64
N GLU A 135 -47.76 -2.77 -4.81
CA GLU A 135 -47.71 -2.09 -6.08
C GLU A 135 -46.78 -2.81 -7.08
N ALA A 136 -45.59 -3.19 -6.66
CA ALA A 136 -44.68 -3.95 -7.50
C ALA A 136 -45.26 -5.29 -7.94
N ALA A 137 -45.96 -6.00 -7.05
CA ALA A 137 -46.63 -7.26 -7.40
C ALA A 137 -47.73 -7.08 -8.44
N GLU A 138 -48.52 -6.02 -8.35
CA GLU A 138 -49.56 -5.71 -9.34
C GLU A 138 -49.00 -5.31 -10.69
N LEU A 139 -47.89 -4.54 -10.65
CA LEU A 139 -47.19 -4.14 -11.89
C LEU A 139 -46.61 -5.35 -12.62
N TRP A 140 -46.00 -6.30 -11.90
CA TRP A 140 -45.49 -7.55 -12.49
C TRP A 140 -46.61 -8.36 -13.14
N ARG A 141 -47.79 -8.48 -12.49
CA ARG A 141 -48.93 -9.17 -13.03
C ARG A 141 -49.44 -8.49 -14.30
N LYS A 142 -49.52 -7.15 -14.30
CA LYS A 142 -50.04 -6.36 -15.41
C LYS A 142 -49.10 -6.30 -16.60
N ILE A 143 -47.82 -6.10 -16.38
CA ILE A 143 -46.81 -5.83 -17.42
C ILE A 143 -46.24 -7.15 -17.94
N ALA A 144 -45.83 -8.04 -17.06
CA ALA A 144 -45.19 -9.32 -17.43
C ALA A 144 -46.22 -10.42 -17.74
N GLY A 145 -47.45 -10.28 -17.23
CA GLY A 145 -48.48 -11.32 -17.36
C GLY A 145 -48.13 -12.58 -16.56
N LEU A 146 -47.33 -12.45 -15.50
CA LEU A 146 -46.95 -13.57 -14.66
C LEU A 146 -48.13 -14.03 -13.79
N PRO A 147 -48.35 -15.34 -13.61
CA PRO A 147 -49.33 -15.88 -12.70
C PRO A 147 -48.82 -15.69 -11.24
N GLU A 148 -49.75 -15.72 -10.26
CA GLU A 148 -49.47 -15.41 -8.86
C GLU A 148 -48.39 -16.31 -8.23
N ASP A 149 -48.31 -17.57 -8.60
CA ASP A 149 -47.30 -18.55 -8.16
C ASP A 149 -45.87 -18.26 -8.70
N ARG A 150 -45.74 -17.32 -9.62
CA ARG A 150 -44.45 -16.84 -10.16
C ARG A 150 -44.02 -15.47 -9.60
N ILE A 151 -44.85 -14.91 -8.69
CA ILE A 151 -44.55 -13.64 -7.99
C ILE A 151 -44.43 -13.93 -6.49
N ILE A 152 -43.25 -14.17 -6.04
CA ILE A 152 -42.95 -14.62 -4.67
C ILE A 152 -42.75 -13.41 -3.76
N ARG A 153 -43.51 -13.37 -2.64
CA ARG A 153 -43.40 -12.31 -1.63
C ARG A 153 -42.41 -12.68 -0.55
N ILE A 154 -41.39 -11.86 -0.38
CA ILE A 154 -40.32 -12.05 0.61
C ILE A 154 -40.41 -10.97 1.69
N ALA A 155 -40.47 -11.38 2.95
CA ALA A 155 -40.61 -10.48 4.09
C ALA A 155 -39.26 -10.10 4.75
N THR A 156 -38.20 -10.78 4.35
CA THR A 156 -36.85 -10.58 4.91
C THR A 156 -36.14 -9.40 4.22
N SER A 157 -34.95 -9.06 4.74
CA SER A 157 -34.07 -8.05 4.16
C SER A 157 -33.57 -8.39 2.74
N ASP A 158 -33.81 -9.61 2.25
CA ASP A 158 -33.37 -10.04 0.93
C ASP A 158 -34.05 -9.21 -0.17
N ASN A 159 -35.32 -8.83 0.01
CA ASN A 159 -36.02 -7.92 -0.89
C ASN A 159 -36.15 -6.48 -0.38
N PHE A 160 -35.26 -6.07 0.53
CA PHE A 160 -35.08 -4.66 0.92
C PHE A 160 -33.60 -4.28 0.89
N TRP A 161 -33.18 -3.66 -0.19
CA TRP A 161 -31.78 -3.33 -0.40
C TRP A 161 -31.35 -2.06 0.33
N SER A 162 -30.14 -2.06 0.90
CA SER A 162 -29.48 -0.88 1.46
C SER A 162 -28.00 -0.88 1.12
N MET A 163 -27.46 0.28 0.79
CA MET A 163 -26.04 0.46 0.44
C MET A 163 -25.10 0.09 1.60
N GLY A 164 -25.52 0.34 2.84
CA GLY A 164 -24.80 0.09 4.08
C GLY A 164 -25.59 0.59 5.28
N ASP A 165 -24.89 1.03 6.32
CA ASP A 165 -25.51 1.61 7.50
C ASP A 165 -26.06 3.03 7.26
N VAL A 166 -25.56 3.69 6.19
CA VAL A 166 -25.95 5.04 5.76
C VAL A 166 -26.02 5.09 4.22
N GLY A 167 -27.05 5.72 3.68
CA GLY A 167 -27.23 5.96 2.24
C GLY A 167 -28.58 5.52 1.68
N PRO A 168 -28.77 5.64 0.35
CA PRO A 168 -30.03 5.30 -0.31
C PRO A 168 -30.43 3.84 -0.09
N CYS A 169 -31.74 3.62 0.13
CA CYS A 169 -32.30 2.28 0.33
C CYS A 169 -33.77 2.20 -0.12
N GLY A 170 -34.27 0.99 -0.29
CA GLY A 170 -35.69 0.77 -0.64
C GLY A 170 -36.02 -0.70 -0.88
N PRO A 171 -37.33 -1.01 -1.01
CA PRO A 171 -37.78 -2.34 -1.41
C PRO A 171 -37.24 -2.67 -2.80
N CYS A 172 -37.01 -3.95 -3.05
CA CYS A 172 -36.55 -4.40 -4.35
C CYS A 172 -37.36 -5.59 -4.87
N SER A 173 -37.19 -5.81 -6.17
CA SER A 173 -37.77 -6.94 -6.89
C SER A 173 -36.69 -7.61 -7.70
N GLU A 174 -36.53 -8.91 -7.50
CA GLU A 174 -35.50 -9.67 -8.19
C GLU A 174 -36.12 -10.57 -9.27
N ILE A 175 -35.41 -10.76 -10.36
CA ILE A 175 -35.77 -11.67 -11.44
C ILE A 175 -34.86 -12.88 -11.38
N PHE A 176 -35.48 -14.07 -11.30
CA PHE A 176 -34.80 -15.35 -11.22
C PHE A 176 -34.96 -16.17 -12.47
N TRP A 177 -33.91 -16.90 -12.81
CA TRP A 177 -33.88 -17.92 -13.84
C TRP A 177 -33.98 -19.33 -13.25
N ASP A 178 -34.93 -20.17 -13.71
CA ASP A 178 -35.03 -21.58 -13.33
C ASP A 178 -34.22 -22.45 -14.32
N HIS A 179 -33.12 -23.01 -13.88
CA HIS A 179 -32.31 -23.95 -14.66
C HIS A 179 -33.03 -25.29 -14.90
N GLY A 180 -34.17 -25.53 -14.27
CA GLY A 180 -35.00 -26.73 -14.41
C GLY A 180 -34.75 -27.80 -13.35
N SER A 181 -35.69 -28.78 -13.31
CA SER A 181 -35.75 -29.77 -12.23
C SER A 181 -34.59 -30.75 -12.15
N ALA A 182 -33.70 -30.76 -13.13
CA ALA A 182 -32.47 -31.56 -13.07
C ALA A 182 -31.40 -31.00 -12.11
N ILE A 183 -31.55 -29.72 -11.74
CA ILE A 183 -30.63 -29.02 -10.83
C ILE A 183 -31.27 -28.99 -9.43
N PRO A 184 -30.53 -29.34 -8.37
CA PRO A 184 -31.02 -29.25 -6.99
C PRO A 184 -31.29 -27.77 -6.57
N GLY A 185 -32.33 -27.54 -5.83
CA GLY A 185 -32.69 -26.25 -5.27
C GLY A 185 -34.19 -25.94 -5.37
N GLY A 186 -34.67 -25.10 -4.47
CA GLY A 186 -36.06 -24.62 -4.41
C GLY A 186 -36.18 -23.14 -4.85
N PRO A 187 -37.40 -22.64 -5.07
CA PRO A 187 -37.64 -21.26 -5.38
C PRO A 187 -37.24 -20.33 -4.20
N PRO A 188 -36.99 -19.02 -4.46
CA PRO A 188 -36.69 -18.06 -3.41
C PRO A 188 -37.67 -18.12 -2.24
N GLY A 189 -37.14 -18.04 -0.99
CA GLY A 189 -37.97 -18.14 0.23
C GLY A 189 -38.33 -19.56 0.64
N SER A 190 -37.96 -20.59 -0.12
CA SER A 190 -38.12 -21.99 0.30
C SER A 190 -36.89 -22.47 1.11
N PRO A 191 -37.02 -23.59 1.87
CA PRO A 191 -35.91 -24.15 2.63
C PRO A 191 -34.65 -24.49 1.80
N ASP A 192 -34.86 -24.81 0.52
CA ASP A 192 -33.81 -25.20 -0.42
C ASP A 192 -33.44 -24.06 -1.40
N ALA A 193 -33.72 -22.79 -1.04
CA ALA A 193 -33.46 -21.62 -1.88
C ALA A 193 -31.97 -21.39 -2.21
N ASP A 194 -31.08 -21.87 -1.35
CA ASP A 194 -29.62 -21.75 -1.53
C ASP A 194 -29.06 -22.65 -2.65
N GLY A 195 -29.88 -23.54 -3.24
CA GLY A 195 -29.48 -24.40 -4.34
C GLY A 195 -29.22 -23.66 -5.64
N ASP A 196 -28.61 -24.35 -6.61
CA ASP A 196 -28.17 -23.74 -7.89
C ASP A 196 -29.26 -23.74 -8.99
N ARG A 197 -30.48 -24.17 -8.67
CA ARG A 197 -31.56 -24.25 -9.66
C ARG A 197 -32.13 -22.86 -10.00
N PHE A 198 -32.46 -22.06 -8.98
CA PHE A 198 -33.03 -20.73 -9.17
C PHE A 198 -31.95 -19.68 -8.95
N VAL A 199 -31.52 -19.02 -10.01
CA VAL A 199 -30.44 -18.03 -9.98
C VAL A 199 -31.02 -16.63 -10.19
N GLU A 200 -30.78 -15.73 -9.22
CA GLU A 200 -31.04 -14.30 -9.38
C GLU A 200 -30.19 -13.76 -10.51
N ILE A 201 -30.82 -13.24 -11.55
CA ILE A 201 -30.15 -12.65 -12.71
C ILE A 201 -30.22 -11.12 -12.70
N TRP A 202 -31.21 -10.50 -12.04
CA TRP A 202 -31.36 -9.06 -12.00
C TRP A 202 -32.12 -8.60 -10.74
N ASN A 203 -31.60 -7.57 -10.07
CA ASN A 203 -32.26 -6.91 -8.96
C ASN A 203 -32.71 -5.50 -9.35
N LEU A 204 -33.98 -5.16 -9.18
CA LEU A 204 -34.55 -3.84 -9.39
C LEU A 204 -34.85 -3.20 -8.04
N VAL A 205 -34.08 -2.20 -7.65
CA VAL A 205 -34.23 -1.49 -6.37
C VAL A 205 -35.07 -0.23 -6.58
N PHE A 206 -36.15 -0.12 -5.83
CA PHE A 206 -37.05 1.03 -5.82
C PHE A 206 -36.61 1.98 -4.69
N THR A 207 -35.63 2.81 -4.98
CA THR A 207 -34.95 3.67 -4.02
C THR A 207 -35.89 4.81 -3.61
N GLN A 208 -36.46 4.73 -2.40
CA GLN A 208 -37.45 5.64 -1.84
C GLN A 208 -36.97 6.34 -0.58
N TYR A 209 -35.95 5.80 0.08
CA TYR A 209 -35.49 6.26 1.38
C TYR A 209 -33.97 6.48 1.40
N GLU A 210 -33.54 7.32 2.33
CA GLU A 210 -32.16 7.44 2.76
C GLU A 210 -32.04 6.99 4.23
N GLN A 211 -31.15 6.07 4.49
CA GLN A 211 -30.77 5.65 5.83
C GLN A 211 -29.71 6.63 6.36
N LEU A 212 -30.01 7.36 7.44
CA LEU A 212 -29.10 8.32 8.08
C LEU A 212 -28.30 7.68 9.22
N GLY A 213 -28.80 6.56 9.77
CA GLY A 213 -28.19 5.80 10.85
C GLY A 213 -29.03 4.59 11.20
N PRO A 214 -28.64 3.74 12.16
CA PRO A 214 -29.41 2.57 12.56
C PRO A 214 -30.83 2.92 12.98
N GLY A 215 -31.84 2.51 12.18
CA GLY A 215 -33.26 2.75 12.45
C GLY A 215 -33.79 4.14 12.07
N GLU A 216 -32.95 5.05 11.56
CA GLU A 216 -33.34 6.39 11.13
C GLU A 216 -33.39 6.48 9.62
N ARG A 217 -34.58 6.61 9.05
CA ARG A 217 -34.85 6.73 7.61
C ARG A 217 -35.63 7.99 7.29
N VAL A 218 -35.22 8.65 6.20
CA VAL A 218 -35.95 9.78 5.61
C VAL A 218 -36.40 9.41 4.20
N VAL A 219 -37.51 9.98 3.75
CA VAL A 219 -37.99 9.80 2.38
C VAL A 219 -37.12 10.65 1.46
N LEU A 220 -36.65 10.07 0.34
CA LEU A 220 -35.90 10.82 -0.68
C LEU A 220 -36.79 11.88 -1.34
N PRO A 221 -36.22 13.01 -1.78
CA PRO A 221 -36.96 14.08 -2.47
C PRO A 221 -37.69 13.57 -3.72
N HIS A 222 -37.10 12.60 -4.41
CA HIS A 222 -37.64 11.99 -5.62
C HIS A 222 -37.42 10.48 -5.57
N PRO A 223 -38.49 9.65 -5.66
CA PRO A 223 -38.35 8.23 -5.84
C PRO A 223 -37.52 7.91 -7.09
N SER A 224 -36.57 7.03 -6.96
CA SER A 224 -35.55 6.76 -7.96
C SER A 224 -35.43 5.27 -8.23
N ILE A 225 -34.82 4.91 -9.34
CA ILE A 225 -34.54 3.52 -9.73
C ILE A 225 -33.04 3.27 -9.72
N ASP A 226 -32.65 2.21 -9.05
CA ASP A 226 -31.34 1.59 -9.09
C ASP A 226 -31.52 0.12 -9.50
N THR A 227 -30.75 -0.38 -10.47
CA THR A 227 -30.79 -1.80 -10.81
C THR A 227 -29.41 -2.40 -10.92
N GLY A 228 -29.32 -3.71 -10.67
CA GLY A 228 -28.08 -4.48 -10.77
C GLY A 228 -28.28 -5.85 -11.37
N MET A 229 -27.74 -6.08 -12.57
CA MET A 229 -27.67 -7.37 -13.24
C MET A 229 -26.22 -7.83 -13.28
N GLY A 230 -25.89 -8.99 -12.71
CA GLY A 230 -24.56 -9.59 -12.83
C GLY A 230 -24.27 -10.02 -14.26
N LEU A 231 -23.29 -9.39 -14.92
CA LEU A 231 -22.96 -9.73 -16.31
C LEU A 231 -22.57 -11.19 -16.44
N GLU A 232 -21.79 -11.73 -15.53
CA GLU A 232 -21.34 -13.12 -15.55
C GLU A 232 -22.52 -14.09 -15.41
N ARG A 233 -23.51 -13.75 -14.57
CA ARG A 233 -24.73 -14.57 -14.38
C ARG A 233 -25.61 -14.59 -15.62
N ILE A 234 -25.92 -13.42 -16.18
CA ILE A 234 -26.74 -13.36 -17.39
C ILE A 234 -26.00 -13.95 -18.59
N ALA A 235 -24.67 -13.82 -18.68
CA ALA A 235 -23.89 -14.46 -19.71
C ALA A 235 -23.94 -15.99 -19.60
N ALA A 236 -23.88 -16.56 -18.40
CA ALA A 236 -24.05 -17.99 -18.21
C ALA A 236 -25.41 -18.47 -18.74
N VAL A 237 -26.49 -17.78 -18.37
CA VAL A 237 -27.85 -18.12 -18.84
C VAL A 237 -27.96 -18.04 -20.38
N LEU A 238 -27.47 -16.95 -20.99
CA LEU A 238 -27.57 -16.73 -22.45
C LEU A 238 -26.65 -17.67 -23.25
N GLN A 239 -25.54 -18.10 -22.69
CA GLN A 239 -24.63 -19.10 -23.28
C GLN A 239 -25.05 -20.54 -22.98
N GLY A 240 -26.19 -20.74 -22.25
CA GLY A 240 -26.71 -22.08 -21.90
C GLY A 240 -25.81 -22.82 -20.90
N LYS A 241 -25.13 -22.08 -20.02
CA LYS A 241 -24.26 -22.60 -18.95
C LYS A 241 -24.96 -22.50 -17.59
N GLN A 242 -24.55 -23.36 -16.65
CA GLN A 242 -25.01 -23.33 -15.27
C GLN A 242 -24.02 -22.62 -14.36
N ASP A 243 -22.74 -22.70 -14.72
CA ASP A 243 -21.60 -22.21 -13.95
C ASP A 243 -21.01 -20.99 -14.64
N ASN A 244 -20.83 -19.89 -13.92
CA ASN A 244 -20.21 -18.67 -14.44
C ASN A 244 -18.78 -18.93 -14.94
N TYR A 245 -18.06 -19.91 -14.38
CA TYR A 245 -16.72 -20.29 -14.84
C TYR A 245 -16.72 -20.98 -16.23
N ASP A 246 -17.88 -21.32 -16.76
CA ASP A 246 -18.03 -21.94 -18.10
C ASP A 246 -18.39 -20.94 -19.21
N ILE A 247 -18.56 -19.64 -18.87
CA ILE A 247 -18.75 -18.60 -19.91
C ILE A 247 -17.45 -18.37 -20.69
N ASP A 248 -17.58 -17.81 -21.88
CA ASP A 248 -16.47 -17.54 -22.81
C ASP A 248 -15.29 -16.82 -22.14
N LEU A 249 -15.56 -15.77 -21.36
CA LEU A 249 -14.55 -14.98 -20.64
C LEU A 249 -13.73 -15.83 -19.64
N PHE A 250 -14.41 -16.55 -18.75
CA PHE A 250 -13.71 -17.35 -17.74
C PHE A 250 -13.03 -18.57 -18.38
N ARG A 251 -13.66 -19.20 -19.36
CA ARG A 251 -13.02 -20.34 -20.08
C ARG A 251 -11.72 -19.92 -20.75
N ALA A 252 -11.67 -18.73 -21.37
CA ALA A 252 -10.42 -18.24 -21.96
C ALA A 252 -9.31 -18.08 -20.92
N LEU A 253 -9.61 -17.53 -19.73
CA LEU A 253 -8.63 -17.35 -18.65
C LEU A 253 -8.22 -18.68 -18.01
N ILE A 254 -9.16 -19.62 -17.83
CA ILE A 254 -8.91 -20.95 -17.28
C ILE A 254 -8.01 -21.76 -18.23
N VAL A 255 -8.28 -21.71 -19.54
CA VAL A 255 -7.44 -22.34 -20.55
C VAL A 255 -6.03 -21.74 -20.55
N ALA A 256 -5.92 -20.40 -20.52
CA ALA A 256 -4.62 -19.74 -20.42
C ALA A 256 -3.85 -20.15 -19.15
N SER A 257 -4.55 -20.35 -18.02
CA SER A 257 -3.96 -20.86 -16.78
C SER A 257 -3.49 -22.29 -16.92
N ALA A 258 -4.26 -23.15 -17.57
CA ALA A 258 -3.87 -24.55 -17.83
C ALA A 258 -2.65 -24.63 -18.75
N ASP A 259 -2.66 -23.87 -19.85
CA ASP A 259 -1.54 -23.82 -20.80
C ASP A 259 -0.26 -23.28 -20.15
N ALA A 260 -0.37 -22.21 -19.36
CA ALA A 260 0.79 -21.61 -18.71
C ALA A 260 1.36 -22.45 -17.56
N SER A 261 0.51 -23.24 -16.87
CA SER A 261 0.95 -24.14 -15.78
C SER A 261 1.36 -25.53 -16.28
N GLY A 262 0.87 -25.96 -17.44
CA GLY A 262 1.02 -27.34 -17.94
C GLY A 262 0.14 -28.35 -17.20
N VAL A 263 -0.90 -27.89 -16.48
CA VAL A 263 -1.80 -28.73 -15.66
C VAL A 263 -3.22 -28.59 -16.19
N ALA A 264 -3.92 -29.71 -16.38
CA ALA A 264 -5.29 -29.70 -16.87
C ALA A 264 -6.25 -28.99 -15.88
N ALA A 265 -7.20 -28.23 -16.44
CA ALA A 265 -8.12 -27.39 -15.67
C ALA A 265 -9.40 -28.13 -15.22
N ASP A 266 -9.38 -29.44 -15.20
CA ASP A 266 -10.48 -30.32 -14.79
C ASP A 266 -10.12 -31.17 -13.56
N GLY A 267 -11.09 -31.96 -13.10
CA GLY A 267 -10.92 -32.85 -11.95
C GLY A 267 -10.49 -32.09 -10.69
N VAL A 268 -9.48 -32.60 -10.02
CA VAL A 268 -9.00 -32.10 -8.71
C VAL A 268 -8.40 -30.69 -8.78
N HIS A 269 -8.01 -30.24 -9.97
CA HIS A 269 -7.38 -28.92 -10.15
C HIS A 269 -8.36 -27.83 -10.62
N ALA A 270 -9.62 -28.17 -10.92
CA ALA A 270 -10.62 -27.24 -11.43
C ALA A 270 -10.80 -26.01 -10.52
N VAL A 271 -10.93 -26.22 -9.22
CA VAL A 271 -11.07 -25.14 -8.22
C VAL A 271 -9.88 -24.17 -8.28
N SER A 272 -8.66 -24.69 -8.38
CA SER A 272 -7.45 -23.86 -8.42
C SER A 272 -7.42 -22.96 -9.65
N HIS A 273 -7.76 -23.47 -10.83
CA HIS A 273 -7.80 -22.66 -12.06
C HIS A 273 -8.93 -21.61 -12.03
N ARG A 274 -10.09 -21.93 -11.42
CA ARG A 274 -11.18 -20.97 -11.19
C ARG A 274 -10.75 -19.82 -10.28
N VAL A 275 -10.10 -20.13 -9.15
CA VAL A 275 -9.57 -19.12 -8.23
C VAL A 275 -8.51 -18.25 -8.92
N ILE A 276 -7.58 -18.86 -9.65
CA ILE A 276 -6.54 -18.12 -10.40
C ILE A 276 -7.18 -17.15 -11.40
N ALA A 277 -8.18 -17.60 -12.17
CA ALA A 277 -8.86 -16.77 -13.18
C ALA A 277 -9.63 -15.59 -12.55
N ASP A 278 -10.40 -15.85 -11.49
CA ASP A 278 -11.14 -14.81 -10.77
C ASP A 278 -10.19 -13.78 -10.15
N HIS A 279 -9.20 -14.24 -9.42
CA HIS A 279 -8.29 -13.37 -8.70
C HIS A 279 -7.31 -12.63 -9.61
N LEU A 280 -7.05 -13.15 -10.82
CA LEU A 280 -6.33 -12.42 -11.86
C LEU A 280 -7.12 -11.17 -12.27
N ARG A 281 -8.45 -11.31 -12.53
CA ARG A 281 -9.34 -10.19 -12.85
C ARG A 281 -9.33 -9.17 -11.72
N ALA A 282 -9.64 -9.60 -10.50
CA ALA A 282 -9.69 -8.71 -9.33
C ALA A 282 -8.36 -7.96 -9.12
N SER A 283 -7.24 -8.68 -9.14
CA SER A 283 -5.92 -8.09 -8.94
C SER A 283 -5.55 -7.10 -10.04
N ALA A 284 -5.79 -7.46 -11.29
CA ALA A 284 -5.44 -6.63 -12.43
C ALA A 284 -6.22 -5.30 -12.44
N PHE A 285 -7.52 -5.33 -12.20
CA PHE A 285 -8.35 -4.12 -12.15
C PHE A 285 -8.03 -3.25 -10.94
N LEU A 286 -7.78 -3.82 -9.77
CA LEU A 286 -7.35 -3.06 -8.60
C LEU A 286 -6.01 -2.37 -8.83
N ILE A 287 -5.05 -3.05 -9.47
CA ILE A 287 -3.74 -2.46 -9.81
C ILE A 287 -3.91 -1.37 -10.87
N ALA A 288 -4.75 -1.59 -11.89
CA ALA A 288 -5.06 -0.59 -12.91
C ALA A 288 -5.69 0.68 -12.31
N ASP A 289 -6.53 0.53 -11.29
CA ASP A 289 -7.14 1.63 -10.55
C ASP A 289 -6.22 2.21 -9.43
N GLY A 290 -4.93 1.82 -9.44
CA GLY A 290 -3.87 2.45 -8.63
C GLY A 290 -3.60 1.80 -7.26
N VAL A 291 -4.30 0.72 -6.90
CA VAL A 291 -4.03 -0.01 -5.66
C VAL A 291 -2.76 -0.85 -5.81
N LEU A 292 -1.84 -0.76 -4.85
CA LEU A 292 -0.66 -1.63 -4.79
C LEU A 292 -0.69 -2.48 -3.51
N PRO A 293 -0.08 -3.70 -3.54
CA PRO A 293 -0.03 -4.56 -2.37
C PRO A 293 0.62 -3.87 -1.18
N SER A 294 -0.05 -3.85 -0.02
CA SER A 294 0.47 -3.23 1.20
C SER A 294 0.14 -4.08 2.44
N LYS A 295 0.53 -3.61 3.63
CA LYS A 295 0.23 -4.28 4.90
C LYS A 295 -1.13 -3.90 5.48
N GLU A 296 -1.75 -2.82 4.99
CA GLU A 296 -2.96 -2.23 5.54
C GLU A 296 -3.92 -1.74 4.45
N GLY A 297 -5.16 -1.51 4.81
CA GLY A 297 -6.18 -0.89 3.98
C GLY A 297 -6.47 -1.66 2.67
N ARG A 298 -6.72 -0.93 1.59
CA ARG A 298 -7.04 -1.49 0.26
C ARG A 298 -5.93 -2.39 -0.28
N GLY A 299 -4.67 -2.01 -0.07
CA GLY A 299 -3.53 -2.79 -0.54
C GLY A 299 -3.37 -4.12 0.21
N TYR A 300 -3.81 -4.23 1.44
CA TYR A 300 -3.88 -5.49 2.17
C TYR A 300 -4.91 -6.44 1.54
N VAL A 301 -6.10 -5.94 1.21
CA VAL A 301 -7.13 -6.76 0.54
C VAL A 301 -6.64 -7.24 -0.82
N LEU A 302 -6.03 -6.37 -1.62
CA LEU A 302 -5.40 -6.76 -2.87
C LEU A 302 -4.34 -7.86 -2.67
N ARG A 303 -3.45 -7.69 -1.70
CA ARG A 303 -2.40 -8.68 -1.39
C ARG A 303 -3.01 -10.02 -0.97
N ARG A 304 -4.08 -10.02 -0.20
CA ARG A 304 -4.81 -11.22 0.21
C ARG A 304 -5.36 -11.98 -1.01
N ILE A 305 -6.02 -11.28 -1.93
CA ILE A 305 -6.53 -11.85 -3.19
C ILE A 305 -5.37 -12.44 -4.02
N MET A 306 -4.31 -11.67 -4.23
CA MET A 306 -3.13 -12.12 -4.98
C MET A 306 -2.52 -13.39 -4.38
N ARG A 307 -2.29 -13.41 -3.07
CA ARG A 307 -1.66 -14.54 -2.39
C ARG A 307 -2.51 -15.80 -2.39
N ARG A 308 -3.84 -15.66 -2.36
CA ARG A 308 -4.75 -16.80 -2.52
C ARG A 308 -4.59 -17.45 -3.89
N ALA A 309 -4.56 -16.66 -4.97
CA ALA A 309 -4.29 -17.20 -6.31
C ALA A 309 -2.89 -17.81 -6.43
N MET A 310 -1.87 -17.17 -5.88
CA MET A 310 -0.47 -17.65 -5.89
C MET A 310 -0.31 -18.97 -5.14
N ARG A 311 -1.05 -19.16 -4.03
CA ARG A 311 -1.11 -20.45 -3.34
C ARG A 311 -1.73 -21.53 -4.24
N HIS A 312 -2.84 -21.22 -4.91
CA HIS A 312 -3.45 -22.18 -5.85
C HIS A 312 -2.51 -22.51 -7.01
N ALA A 313 -1.74 -21.54 -7.52
CA ALA A 313 -0.68 -21.79 -8.48
C ALA A 313 0.42 -22.72 -7.93
N HIS A 314 0.80 -22.56 -6.67
CA HIS A 314 1.74 -23.46 -5.99
C HIS A 314 1.16 -24.87 -5.83
N MET A 315 -0.12 -25.00 -5.42
CA MET A 315 -0.81 -26.30 -5.22
C MET A 315 -0.91 -27.12 -6.51
N ILE A 316 -1.08 -26.47 -7.66
CA ILE A 316 -1.05 -27.16 -8.97
C ILE A 316 0.38 -27.43 -9.48
N GLY A 317 1.41 -27.17 -8.65
CA GLY A 317 2.81 -27.55 -8.94
C GLY A 317 3.60 -26.54 -9.76
N CYS A 318 3.13 -25.30 -9.95
CA CYS A 318 3.91 -24.27 -10.64
C CYS A 318 5.19 -23.93 -9.86
N LYS A 319 6.35 -24.11 -10.49
CA LYS A 319 7.66 -23.77 -9.89
C LYS A 319 8.02 -22.30 -10.05
N ASP A 320 7.58 -21.67 -11.13
CA ASP A 320 7.83 -20.26 -11.46
C ASP A 320 6.57 -19.41 -11.27
N PRO A 321 6.67 -18.07 -11.09
CA PRO A 321 5.54 -17.18 -11.02
C PRO A 321 4.60 -17.33 -12.22
N LEU A 322 3.31 -17.55 -11.96
CA LEU A 322 2.30 -17.85 -12.97
C LEU A 322 1.46 -16.62 -13.32
N MET A 323 0.99 -15.87 -12.32
CA MET A 323 -0.05 -14.87 -12.47
C MET A 323 0.26 -13.81 -13.53
N TRP A 324 1.47 -13.29 -13.59
CA TRP A 324 1.87 -12.29 -14.56
C TRP A 324 1.83 -12.75 -16.01
N ARG A 325 2.00 -14.08 -16.24
CA ARG A 325 1.96 -14.69 -17.57
C ARG A 325 0.55 -14.73 -18.16
N LEU A 326 -0.47 -14.61 -17.32
CA LEU A 326 -1.88 -14.65 -17.69
C LEU A 326 -2.43 -13.25 -18.04
N VAL A 327 -1.72 -12.17 -17.69
CA VAL A 327 -2.16 -10.79 -17.92
C VAL A 327 -2.47 -10.51 -19.39
N PRO A 328 -1.68 -10.95 -20.39
CA PRO A 328 -2.03 -10.75 -21.80
C PRO A 328 -3.37 -11.37 -22.21
N ALA A 329 -3.71 -12.56 -21.70
CA ALA A 329 -4.99 -13.20 -21.95
C ALA A 329 -6.15 -12.38 -21.38
N LEU A 330 -6.01 -11.85 -20.17
CA LEU A 330 -7.01 -10.95 -19.58
C LEU A 330 -7.20 -9.67 -20.40
N VAL A 331 -6.10 -9.03 -20.81
CA VAL A 331 -6.14 -7.82 -21.65
C VAL A 331 -6.83 -8.10 -22.98
N GLN A 332 -6.60 -9.25 -23.59
CA GLN A 332 -7.28 -9.67 -24.81
C GLN A 332 -8.80 -9.78 -24.62
N GLN A 333 -9.25 -10.33 -23.49
CA GLN A 333 -10.68 -10.55 -23.21
C GLN A 333 -11.43 -9.27 -22.82
N MET A 334 -10.81 -8.41 -22.01
CA MET A 334 -11.49 -7.28 -21.37
C MET A 334 -10.94 -5.91 -21.77
N GLY A 335 -9.79 -5.83 -22.44
CA GLY A 335 -9.10 -4.56 -22.74
C GLY A 335 -9.87 -3.65 -23.71
N THR A 336 -10.75 -4.19 -24.55
CA THR A 336 -11.62 -3.38 -25.42
C THR A 336 -12.67 -2.61 -24.62
N ALA A 337 -13.27 -3.26 -23.62
CA ALA A 337 -14.28 -2.64 -22.76
C ALA A 337 -13.65 -1.73 -21.68
N TYR A 338 -12.42 -2.03 -21.28
CA TYR A 338 -11.70 -1.37 -20.19
C TYR A 338 -10.29 -0.96 -20.63
N PRO A 339 -10.14 0.20 -21.31
CA PRO A 339 -8.85 0.67 -21.85
C PRO A 339 -7.75 0.85 -20.80
N GLU A 340 -8.09 0.95 -19.51
CA GLU A 340 -7.13 0.99 -18.42
C GLU A 340 -6.29 -0.29 -18.29
N LEU A 341 -6.82 -1.45 -18.68
CA LEU A 341 -6.07 -2.72 -18.61
C LEU A 341 -4.85 -2.74 -19.55
N PRO A 342 -5.00 -2.50 -20.87
CA PRO A 342 -3.83 -2.44 -21.75
C PRO A 342 -2.87 -1.32 -21.36
N ARG A 343 -3.36 -0.16 -20.90
CA ARG A 343 -2.49 0.93 -20.41
C ARG A 343 -1.67 0.55 -19.18
N ALA A 344 -2.26 -0.24 -18.26
CA ALA A 344 -1.61 -0.67 -17.03
C ALA A 344 -0.91 -2.05 -17.15
N GLN A 345 -0.92 -2.70 -18.30
CA GLN A 345 -0.45 -4.09 -18.47
C GLN A 345 0.96 -4.31 -17.92
N ALA A 346 1.91 -3.40 -18.19
CA ALA A 346 3.27 -3.51 -17.69
C ALA A 346 3.34 -3.41 -16.16
N LEU A 347 2.58 -2.48 -15.56
CA LEU A 347 2.48 -2.33 -14.10
C LEU A 347 1.85 -3.56 -13.44
N ILE A 348 0.74 -4.07 -14.02
CA ILE A 348 0.04 -5.25 -13.52
C ILE A 348 0.98 -6.47 -13.53
N SER A 349 1.64 -6.71 -14.68
CA SER A 349 2.55 -7.84 -14.85
C SER A 349 3.72 -7.79 -13.88
N GLU A 350 4.38 -6.64 -13.72
CA GLU A 350 5.53 -6.51 -12.83
C GLU A 350 5.13 -6.62 -11.35
N THR A 351 3.98 -6.04 -10.96
CA THR A 351 3.45 -6.14 -9.59
C THR A 351 3.13 -7.59 -9.23
N LEU A 352 2.43 -8.32 -10.11
CA LEU A 352 2.10 -9.72 -9.91
C LEU A 352 3.36 -10.59 -9.85
N ARG A 353 4.29 -10.41 -10.79
CA ARG A 353 5.55 -11.16 -10.85
C ARG A 353 6.36 -10.98 -9.57
N PHE A 354 6.49 -9.75 -9.10
CA PHE A 354 7.28 -9.42 -7.92
C PHE A 354 6.64 -9.95 -6.62
N GLU A 355 5.34 -9.71 -6.42
CA GLU A 355 4.65 -10.20 -5.21
C GLU A 355 4.64 -11.74 -5.16
N GLU A 356 4.48 -12.41 -6.30
CA GLU A 356 4.50 -13.86 -6.37
C GLU A 356 5.90 -14.43 -6.09
N ALA A 357 6.96 -13.83 -6.64
CA ALA A 357 8.34 -14.23 -6.36
C ALA A 357 8.71 -14.08 -4.88
N ASN A 358 8.32 -12.96 -4.26
CA ASN A 358 8.53 -12.71 -2.83
C ASN A 358 7.69 -13.66 -1.96
N PHE A 359 6.42 -13.86 -2.32
CA PHE A 359 5.53 -14.72 -1.55
C PHE A 359 6.00 -16.17 -1.54
N ARG A 360 6.50 -16.68 -2.66
CA ARG A 360 7.06 -18.06 -2.75
C ARG A 360 8.18 -18.29 -1.74
N GLN A 361 9.08 -17.31 -1.54
CA GLN A 361 10.17 -17.43 -0.57
C GLN A 361 9.65 -17.56 0.88
N THR A 362 8.52 -16.93 1.18
CA THR A 362 7.90 -16.98 2.52
C THR A 362 6.90 -18.14 2.65
N LEU A 363 6.25 -18.53 1.54
CA LEU A 363 5.25 -19.59 1.49
C LEU A 363 5.84 -20.94 1.96
N ASP A 364 6.99 -21.34 1.42
CA ASP A 364 7.65 -22.60 1.79
C ASP A 364 8.04 -22.67 3.27
N ARG A 365 8.38 -21.52 3.86
CA ARG A 365 8.69 -21.43 5.29
C ARG A 365 7.43 -21.47 6.14
N GLY A 366 6.41 -20.74 5.71
CA GLY A 366 5.11 -20.67 6.39
C GLY A 366 4.40 -22.01 6.39
N LEU A 367 4.41 -22.73 5.24
CA LEU A 367 3.83 -24.06 5.14
C LEU A 367 4.55 -25.06 6.04
N ARG A 368 5.89 -25.05 6.08
CA ARG A 368 6.65 -25.91 6.99
C ARG A 368 6.33 -25.64 8.46
N LEU A 369 6.28 -24.38 8.87
CA LEU A 369 5.90 -24.03 10.24
C LEU A 369 4.48 -24.51 10.55
N LEU A 370 3.53 -24.34 9.61
CA LEU A 370 2.15 -24.79 9.78
C LEU A 370 2.07 -26.31 9.90
N GLU A 371 2.85 -27.06 9.11
CA GLU A 371 2.96 -28.52 9.21
C GLU A 371 3.54 -28.97 10.55
N ASP A 372 4.60 -28.32 11.02
CA ASP A 372 5.23 -28.63 12.33
C ASP A 372 4.27 -28.38 13.49
N GLU A 373 3.53 -27.28 13.47
CA GLU A 373 2.54 -26.95 14.50
C GLU A 373 1.31 -27.86 14.41
N LYS A 374 0.85 -28.16 13.18
CA LYS A 374 -0.25 -29.09 12.92
C LYS A 374 0.04 -30.50 13.43
N ALA A 375 1.26 -30.99 13.27
CA ALA A 375 1.69 -32.30 13.76
C ALA A 375 1.58 -32.43 15.30
N GLN A 376 1.41 -31.31 16.03
CA GLN A 376 1.24 -31.28 17.47
C GLN A 376 -0.23 -31.20 17.87
N LEU A 377 -1.17 -30.97 16.93
CA LEU A 377 -2.59 -30.89 17.21
C LEU A 377 -3.23 -32.29 17.32
N GLY A 378 -4.09 -32.44 18.31
CA GLY A 378 -4.99 -33.60 18.43
C GLY A 378 -6.12 -33.56 17.40
N PRO A 379 -6.80 -34.70 17.13
CA PRO A 379 -7.95 -34.75 16.23
C PRO A 379 -9.05 -33.74 16.63
N GLY A 380 -9.36 -32.81 15.73
CA GLY A 380 -10.36 -31.76 15.96
C GLY A 380 -9.89 -30.58 16.81
N GLU A 381 -8.66 -30.54 17.25
CA GLU A 381 -8.07 -29.42 17.97
C GLU A 381 -7.82 -28.23 17.02
N ALA A 382 -8.08 -27.00 17.52
CA ALA A 382 -7.86 -25.79 16.74
C ALA A 382 -6.41 -25.29 16.86
N LEU A 383 -5.84 -24.82 15.75
CA LEU A 383 -4.53 -24.16 15.75
C LEU A 383 -4.57 -22.92 16.65
N PRO A 384 -3.62 -22.73 17.58
CA PRO A 384 -3.56 -21.55 18.44
C PRO A 384 -3.52 -20.24 17.62
N GLY A 385 -4.34 -19.25 18.00
CA GLY A 385 -4.43 -17.97 17.31
C GLY A 385 -3.11 -17.18 17.28
N GLU A 386 -2.23 -17.34 18.26
CA GLU A 386 -0.89 -16.74 18.28
C GLU A 386 0.05 -17.35 17.22
N VAL A 387 -0.11 -18.63 16.91
CA VAL A 387 0.62 -19.28 15.80
C VAL A 387 0.14 -18.73 14.46
N ALA A 388 -1.17 -18.61 14.28
CA ALA A 388 -1.77 -17.99 13.10
C ALA A 388 -1.34 -16.52 12.96
N PHE A 389 -1.25 -15.77 14.06
CA PHE A 389 -0.74 -14.40 14.07
C PHE A 389 0.76 -14.34 13.69
N ARG A 390 1.58 -15.24 14.18
CA ARG A 390 3.00 -15.34 13.78
C ARG A 390 3.16 -15.65 12.28
N LEU A 391 2.34 -16.53 11.74
CA LEU A 391 2.27 -16.80 10.31
C LEU A 391 1.89 -15.54 9.52
N TYR A 392 0.92 -14.78 10.01
CA TYR A 392 0.46 -13.53 9.42
C TYR A 392 1.53 -12.43 9.47
N ASP A 393 2.05 -12.13 10.65
CA ASP A 393 2.94 -10.98 10.88
C ASP A 393 4.35 -11.20 10.30
N THR A 394 4.93 -12.38 10.54
CA THR A 394 6.32 -12.69 10.18
C THR A 394 6.45 -13.23 8.75
N TYR A 395 5.54 -14.09 8.32
CA TYR A 395 5.61 -14.77 7.03
C TYR A 395 4.63 -14.20 6.00
N GLY A 396 3.78 -13.25 6.42
CA GLY A 396 2.78 -12.66 5.53
C GLY A 396 1.74 -13.67 5.02
N PHE A 397 1.41 -14.66 5.84
CA PHE A 397 0.45 -15.71 5.57
C PHE A 397 -0.91 -15.23 6.12
N PRO A 398 -1.87 -14.80 5.28
CA PRO A 398 -3.15 -14.32 5.78
C PRO A 398 -3.91 -15.38 6.56
N LEU A 399 -4.75 -14.96 7.52
CA LEU A 399 -5.51 -15.87 8.38
C LEU A 399 -6.37 -16.84 7.57
N ASP A 400 -7.11 -16.35 6.58
CA ASP A 400 -7.93 -17.14 5.68
C ASP A 400 -7.14 -18.19 4.90
N LEU A 401 -5.88 -17.89 4.56
CA LEU A 401 -4.99 -18.84 3.92
C LEU A 401 -4.60 -19.97 4.90
N THR A 402 -4.39 -19.64 6.17
CA THR A 402 -4.15 -20.62 7.24
C THR A 402 -5.39 -21.49 7.46
N GLU A 403 -6.57 -20.87 7.51
CA GLU A 403 -7.86 -21.56 7.63
C GLU A 403 -8.14 -22.50 6.45
N ASP A 404 -7.87 -22.05 5.22
CA ASP A 404 -8.03 -22.89 4.01
C ASP A 404 -7.13 -24.14 4.01
N VAL A 405 -5.89 -24.01 4.49
CA VAL A 405 -4.99 -25.17 4.63
C VAL A 405 -5.53 -26.14 5.65
N LEU A 406 -5.95 -25.65 6.80
CA LEU A 406 -6.43 -26.47 7.92
C LEU A 406 -7.81 -27.09 7.65
N ARG A 407 -8.70 -26.38 6.95
CA ARG A 407 -10.04 -26.86 6.58
C ARG A 407 -9.99 -28.12 5.71
N ALA A 408 -9.02 -28.18 4.78
CA ALA A 408 -8.83 -29.34 3.93
C ALA A 408 -8.53 -30.64 4.72
N GLU A 409 -8.07 -30.50 5.98
CA GLU A 409 -7.69 -31.61 6.85
C GLU A 409 -8.58 -31.70 8.12
N GLY A 410 -9.66 -30.91 8.19
CA GLY A 410 -10.64 -30.98 9.28
C GLY A 410 -10.27 -30.21 10.55
N HIS A 411 -9.21 -29.36 10.51
CA HIS A 411 -8.83 -28.49 11.62
C HIS A 411 -9.38 -27.07 11.47
N LYS A 412 -9.42 -26.32 12.59
CA LYS A 412 -9.83 -24.91 12.65
C LYS A 412 -8.72 -24.03 13.24
N VAL A 413 -8.88 -22.73 13.16
CA VAL A 413 -8.03 -21.74 13.87
C VAL A 413 -8.80 -21.17 15.06
N ALA A 414 -8.10 -20.94 16.18
CA ALA A 414 -8.64 -20.19 17.32
C ALA A 414 -8.60 -18.67 17.01
N VAL A 415 -9.62 -18.20 16.26
CA VAL A 415 -9.69 -16.84 15.70
C VAL A 415 -9.63 -15.77 16.79
N GLU A 416 -10.28 -15.97 17.95
CA GLU A 416 -10.24 -15.05 19.09
C GLU A 416 -8.82 -14.73 19.57
N GLY A 417 -7.94 -15.75 19.59
CA GLY A 417 -6.54 -15.58 19.94
C GLY A 417 -5.75 -14.77 18.88
N PHE A 418 -6.09 -14.95 17.61
CA PHE A 418 -5.54 -14.16 16.51
C PHE A 418 -5.98 -12.69 16.61
N GLU A 419 -7.25 -12.43 16.83
CA GLU A 419 -7.82 -11.09 16.97
C GLU A 419 -7.23 -10.34 18.17
N ALA A 420 -7.04 -11.03 19.29
CA ALA A 420 -6.39 -10.47 20.47
C ALA A 420 -4.93 -10.07 20.18
N ALA A 421 -4.18 -10.88 19.43
CA ALA A 421 -2.81 -10.56 19.02
C ALA A 421 -2.77 -9.36 18.04
N MET A 422 -3.72 -9.32 17.10
CA MET A 422 -3.89 -8.19 16.17
C MET A 422 -4.25 -6.88 16.89
N ALA A 423 -5.11 -6.96 17.91
CA ALA A 423 -5.49 -5.78 18.71
C ALA A 423 -4.29 -5.20 19.47
N ARG A 424 -3.46 -6.04 20.08
CA ARG A 424 -2.20 -5.63 20.74
C ARG A 424 -1.27 -4.89 19.76
N GLN A 425 -1.06 -5.44 18.57
CA GLN A 425 -0.22 -4.81 17.54
C GLN A 425 -0.77 -3.45 17.09
N ARG A 426 -2.11 -3.35 16.88
CA ARG A 426 -2.77 -2.09 16.50
C ARG A 426 -2.66 -1.02 17.59
N GLU A 427 -2.72 -1.40 18.86
CA GLU A 427 -2.56 -0.49 19.98
C GLU A 427 -1.12 0.08 20.04
N GLU A 428 -0.12 -0.74 19.80
CA GLU A 428 1.27 -0.31 19.68
C GLU A 428 1.48 0.63 18.48
N ALA A 429 0.86 0.34 17.34
CA ALA A 429 0.93 1.18 16.14
C ALA A 429 0.18 2.52 16.33
N ARG A 430 -0.96 2.56 17.03
CA ARG A 430 -1.72 3.79 17.33
C ARG A 430 -0.96 4.77 18.22
N LYS A 431 -0.08 4.32 19.09
CA LYS A 431 0.77 5.18 19.93
C LYS A 431 1.74 6.04 19.13
N SER A 432 1.91 5.74 17.84
CA SER A 432 2.83 6.44 16.92
C SER A 432 2.13 7.29 15.84
N TRP A 433 0.78 7.40 15.82
CA TRP A 433 0.05 8.08 14.76
C TRP A 433 -0.85 9.22 15.28
N ILE A 434 -0.70 10.41 14.65
CA ILE A 434 -1.55 11.60 14.88
C ILE A 434 -2.38 11.81 13.61
N GLY A 435 -3.69 11.59 13.68
CA GLY A 435 -4.61 11.73 12.55
C GLY A 435 -5.35 13.07 12.56
N SER A 436 -5.65 13.59 11.37
CA SER A 436 -6.46 14.79 11.12
C SER A 436 -7.90 14.41 10.80
N GLY A 437 -8.86 15.10 11.44
CA GLY A 437 -10.30 14.96 11.13
C GLY A 437 -10.78 16.09 10.22
N GLU A 438 -11.54 15.77 9.17
CA GLU A 438 -12.30 16.72 8.35
C GLU A 438 -13.49 16.02 7.69
N ALA A 439 -14.71 16.35 8.10
CA ALA A 439 -15.92 15.89 7.43
C ALA A 439 -17.11 16.89 7.44
N THR A 440 -16.98 18.09 8.02
CA THR A 440 -18.12 19.01 8.15
C THR A 440 -18.02 20.30 7.32
N THR A 441 -16.93 20.53 6.60
CA THR A 441 -16.63 21.81 5.93
C THR A 441 -17.03 21.85 4.45
N GLU A 442 -17.28 20.71 3.80
CA GLU A 442 -17.49 20.67 2.35
C GLU A 442 -18.78 21.36 1.86
N ALA A 443 -19.89 21.22 2.58
CA ALA A 443 -21.19 21.76 2.16
C ALA A 443 -21.20 23.30 2.01
N VAL A 444 -20.45 24.04 2.86
CA VAL A 444 -20.34 25.48 2.81
C VAL A 444 -19.64 25.96 1.53
N TRP A 445 -18.62 25.22 1.08
CA TRP A 445 -17.86 25.55 -0.12
C TRP A 445 -18.62 25.30 -1.42
N PHE A 446 -19.44 24.23 -1.47
CA PHE A 446 -20.31 23.99 -2.63
C PHE A 446 -21.39 25.06 -2.77
N ALA A 447 -22.04 25.44 -1.66
CA ALA A 447 -23.03 26.51 -1.67
C ALA A 447 -22.41 27.87 -2.09
N LEU A 448 -21.20 28.15 -1.61
CA LEU A 448 -20.48 29.36 -1.98
C LEU A 448 -20.12 29.37 -3.46
N ARG A 449 -19.68 28.25 -4.03
CA ARG A 449 -19.38 28.11 -5.45
C ARG A 449 -20.62 28.34 -6.32
N GLU A 450 -21.78 27.82 -5.93
CA GLU A 450 -23.04 28.10 -6.67
C GLU A 450 -23.41 29.57 -6.70
N GLU A 451 -23.06 30.31 -5.63
CA GLU A 451 -23.35 31.74 -5.51
C GLU A 451 -22.37 32.63 -6.30
N VAL A 452 -21.05 32.36 -6.15
CA VAL A 452 -20.01 33.29 -6.67
C VAL A 452 -19.37 32.80 -7.99
N GLY A 453 -19.63 31.58 -8.42
CA GLY A 453 -19.03 30.95 -9.61
C GLY A 453 -17.61 30.43 -9.35
N ALA A 454 -16.99 29.88 -10.41
CA ALA A 454 -15.61 29.41 -10.37
C ALA A 454 -14.62 30.57 -10.40
N THR A 455 -13.46 30.45 -9.73
CA THR A 455 -12.37 31.42 -9.82
C THR A 455 -11.60 31.20 -11.13
N GLU A 456 -11.44 32.26 -11.95
CA GLU A 456 -10.62 32.21 -13.17
C GLU A 456 -9.13 32.26 -12.80
N PHE A 457 -8.35 31.25 -13.27
CA PHE A 457 -6.91 31.17 -13.00
C PHE A 457 -6.08 31.77 -14.13
N LEU A 458 -5.40 32.90 -13.86
CA LEU A 458 -4.55 33.62 -14.82
C LEU A 458 -3.05 33.32 -14.68
N GLY A 459 -2.65 32.53 -13.67
CA GLY A 459 -1.26 32.36 -13.24
C GLY A 459 -0.37 31.52 -14.18
N TYR A 460 -0.89 31.05 -15.30
CA TYR A 460 -0.04 30.49 -16.36
C TYR A 460 0.73 31.56 -17.12
N GLU A 461 0.12 32.75 -17.31
CA GLU A 461 0.64 33.83 -18.13
C GLU A 461 1.17 34.99 -17.33
N THR A 462 0.57 35.29 -16.16
CA THR A 462 0.92 36.45 -15.33
C THR A 462 1.17 36.07 -13.87
N GLU A 463 1.97 36.86 -13.18
CA GLU A 463 2.21 36.81 -11.72
C GLU A 463 1.50 37.93 -10.98
N SER A 464 0.79 38.84 -11.69
CA SER A 464 -0.05 39.86 -11.10
C SER A 464 -1.36 40.03 -11.87
N ALA A 465 -2.45 40.30 -11.17
CA ALA A 465 -3.77 40.53 -11.77
C ALA A 465 -4.62 41.44 -10.86
N GLU A 466 -5.60 42.11 -11.44
CA GLU A 466 -6.67 42.77 -10.72
C GLU A 466 -7.81 41.77 -10.47
N GLY A 467 -8.54 41.96 -9.36
CA GLY A 467 -9.70 41.14 -9.03
C GLY A 467 -10.68 41.85 -8.11
N VAL A 468 -11.81 41.20 -7.87
CA VAL A 468 -12.83 41.68 -6.93
C VAL A 468 -13.03 40.63 -5.84
N VAL A 469 -13.05 41.02 -4.57
CA VAL A 469 -13.32 40.16 -3.44
C VAL A 469 -14.79 39.74 -3.47
N LEU A 470 -15.04 38.46 -3.75
CA LEU A 470 -16.37 37.87 -3.82
C LEU A 470 -16.85 37.34 -2.47
N ALA A 471 -15.95 36.75 -1.69
CA ALA A 471 -16.27 36.26 -0.36
C ALA A 471 -15.03 36.26 0.55
N MET A 472 -15.27 36.27 1.85
CA MET A 472 -14.24 36.10 2.87
C MET A 472 -14.71 35.10 3.92
N MET A 473 -13.79 34.24 4.39
CA MET A 473 -14.04 33.23 5.40
C MET A 473 -13.12 33.42 6.60
N ARG A 474 -13.64 33.26 7.81
CA ARG A 474 -12.87 33.29 9.06
C ARG A 474 -13.31 32.09 9.90
N SER A 475 -12.39 31.19 10.24
CA SER A 475 -12.67 29.97 11.06
C SER A 475 -13.88 29.16 10.57
N GLY A 476 -14.06 29.05 9.24
CA GLY A 476 -15.18 28.33 8.64
C GLY A 476 -16.48 29.09 8.48
N GLU A 477 -16.56 30.33 8.97
CA GLU A 477 -17.73 31.21 8.86
C GLU A 477 -17.50 32.32 7.83
N ARG A 478 -18.55 32.73 7.15
CA ARG A 478 -18.55 33.84 6.18
C ARG A 478 -18.53 35.20 6.87
N VAL A 479 -17.63 36.08 6.46
CA VAL A 479 -17.52 37.45 7.00
C VAL A 479 -17.56 38.47 5.87
N GLY A 480 -18.19 39.63 6.12
CA GLY A 480 -18.29 40.71 5.15
C GLY A 480 -17.11 41.69 5.17
N LYS A 481 -16.30 41.69 6.24
CA LYS A 481 -15.13 42.56 6.44
C LYS A 481 -14.08 41.94 7.33
N ALA A 482 -12.82 42.32 7.10
CA ALA A 482 -11.69 41.94 7.93
C ALA A 482 -10.78 43.14 8.17
N ALA A 483 -10.06 43.18 9.30
CA ALA A 483 -9.18 44.26 9.71
C ALA A 483 -7.77 43.74 10.04
N THR A 484 -6.83 44.62 10.20
CA THR A 484 -5.45 44.33 10.57
C THR A 484 -5.37 43.34 11.74
N GLY A 485 -4.64 42.27 11.56
CA GLY A 485 -4.45 41.14 12.49
C GLY A 485 -5.40 39.95 12.27
N ASP A 486 -6.44 40.09 11.44
CA ASP A 486 -7.37 39.02 11.15
C ASP A 486 -6.74 37.97 10.21
N GLU A 487 -6.84 36.67 10.56
CA GLU A 487 -6.56 35.57 9.68
C GLU A 487 -7.82 35.17 8.91
N ILE A 488 -7.75 35.21 7.58
CA ILE A 488 -8.91 34.98 6.69
C ILE A 488 -8.54 34.21 5.44
N GLY A 489 -9.54 33.58 4.84
CA GLY A 489 -9.49 33.08 3.47
C GLY A 489 -10.27 34.03 2.55
N VAL A 490 -9.65 34.52 1.50
CA VAL A 490 -10.26 35.43 0.52
C VAL A 490 -10.50 34.72 -0.79
N ILE A 491 -11.69 34.85 -1.35
CA ILE A 491 -12.09 34.34 -2.65
C ILE A 491 -12.33 35.55 -3.58
N VAL A 492 -11.73 35.50 -4.76
CA VAL A 492 -11.82 36.53 -5.80
C VAL A 492 -12.36 35.92 -7.10
N ASN A 493 -12.87 36.77 -8.01
CA ASN A 493 -13.38 36.33 -9.32
C ASN A 493 -12.28 35.76 -10.21
N GLN A 494 -11.06 36.29 -10.16
CA GLN A 494 -9.90 35.86 -10.95
C GLN A 494 -8.61 36.01 -10.17
N THR A 495 -7.60 35.14 -10.41
CA THR A 495 -6.37 35.17 -9.61
C THR A 495 -5.16 34.66 -10.41
N PRO A 496 -3.95 35.25 -10.19
CA PRO A 496 -2.69 34.68 -10.67
C PRO A 496 -2.12 33.63 -9.71
N PHE A 497 -2.71 33.42 -8.51
CA PHE A 497 -2.22 32.47 -7.50
C PHE A 497 -2.62 31.04 -7.83
N TYR A 498 -1.65 30.15 -7.96
CA TYR A 498 -1.88 28.71 -8.08
C TYR A 498 -2.35 28.15 -6.74
N ALA A 499 -3.49 27.49 -6.76
CA ALA A 499 -3.99 26.77 -5.58
C ALA A 499 -3.41 25.36 -5.53
N GLU A 500 -3.05 24.90 -4.34
CA GLU A 500 -2.48 23.58 -4.12
C GLU A 500 -3.26 22.48 -4.86
N SER A 501 -2.57 21.79 -5.76
CA SER A 501 -3.13 20.72 -6.58
C SER A 501 -2.02 19.92 -7.25
N GLY A 502 -2.29 18.62 -7.53
CA GLY A 502 -1.36 17.76 -8.27
C GLY A 502 0.03 17.59 -7.64
N GLY A 503 0.14 17.86 -6.32
CA GLY A 503 1.39 17.79 -5.56
C GLY A 503 2.21 19.10 -5.58
N GLN A 504 1.84 20.11 -6.37
CA GLN A 504 2.44 21.45 -6.26
C GLN A 504 1.76 22.24 -5.15
N VAL A 505 2.53 22.74 -4.18
CA VAL A 505 2.03 23.59 -3.09
C VAL A 505 1.49 24.92 -3.61
N GLY A 506 0.54 25.50 -2.88
CA GLY A 506 -0.09 26.76 -3.21
C GLY A 506 0.91 27.93 -3.24
N ASP A 507 0.58 28.98 -3.99
CA ASP A 507 1.40 30.20 -4.05
C ASP A 507 1.22 31.08 -2.82
N THR A 508 2.23 31.88 -2.58
CA THR A 508 2.26 32.97 -1.59
C THR A 508 2.42 34.30 -2.28
N GLY A 509 2.10 35.39 -1.59
CA GLY A 509 2.24 36.73 -2.12
C GLY A 509 1.41 37.76 -1.35
N VAL A 510 0.92 38.78 -2.02
CA VAL A 510 0.22 39.88 -1.38
C VAL A 510 -1.00 40.27 -2.21
N VAL A 511 -2.08 40.64 -1.53
CA VAL A 511 -3.28 41.23 -2.11
C VAL A 511 -3.45 42.67 -1.56
N PHE A 512 -3.53 43.62 -2.47
CA PHE A 512 -3.66 45.04 -2.14
C PHE A 512 -5.03 45.59 -2.54
N SER A 513 -5.63 46.37 -1.69
CA SER A 513 -6.78 47.23 -2.05
C SER A 513 -6.31 48.67 -2.34
N PRO A 514 -6.92 49.38 -3.29
CA PRO A 514 -6.63 50.80 -3.52
C PRO A 514 -6.80 51.70 -2.28
N ASP A 515 -7.66 51.29 -1.34
CA ASP A 515 -7.89 51.97 -0.06
C ASP A 515 -6.79 51.70 0.99
N GLY A 516 -5.69 51.04 0.62
CA GLY A 516 -4.54 50.79 1.47
C GLY A 516 -4.67 49.56 2.38
N ALA A 517 -5.63 48.67 2.13
CA ALA A 517 -5.64 47.37 2.81
C ALA A 517 -4.66 46.40 2.14
N GLU A 518 -3.98 45.62 2.98
CA GLU A 518 -3.00 44.62 2.54
C GLU A 518 -3.25 43.26 3.23
N LEU A 519 -3.35 42.18 2.45
CA LEU A 519 -3.40 40.81 2.91
C LEU A 519 -2.10 40.09 2.51
N ALA A 520 -1.32 39.64 3.48
CA ALA A 520 -0.19 38.74 3.23
C ALA A 520 -0.71 37.32 3.07
N VAL A 521 -0.66 36.80 1.84
CA VAL A 521 -1.08 35.42 1.50
C VAL A 521 0.03 34.46 1.83
N ARG A 522 -0.22 33.55 2.77
CA ARG A 522 0.71 32.49 3.18
C ARG A 522 0.52 31.18 2.44
N ASP A 523 -0.66 30.96 1.86
CA ASP A 523 -0.99 29.78 1.10
C ASP A 523 -2.23 30.01 0.23
N THR A 524 -2.36 29.21 -0.84
CA THR A 524 -3.55 29.23 -1.70
C THR A 524 -4.02 27.78 -1.90
N ILE A 525 -5.25 27.50 -1.49
CA ILE A 525 -5.85 26.17 -1.53
C ILE A 525 -7.06 26.13 -2.47
N LYS A 526 -7.41 24.92 -2.92
CA LYS A 526 -8.57 24.70 -3.78
C LYS A 526 -9.72 24.13 -2.96
N GLN A 527 -10.90 24.77 -3.01
CA GLN A 527 -12.11 24.33 -2.30
C GLN A 527 -13.30 24.26 -3.27
N GLY A 528 -14.30 23.41 -2.95
CA GLY A 528 -15.48 23.22 -3.80
C GLY A 528 -15.14 22.86 -5.26
N GLY A 529 -13.96 22.30 -5.49
CA GLY A 529 -13.47 21.89 -6.82
C GLY A 529 -12.87 23.03 -7.67
N GLU A 530 -13.35 24.27 -7.58
CA GLU A 530 -12.97 25.37 -8.51
C GLU A 530 -12.75 26.73 -7.84
N LEU A 531 -12.92 26.84 -6.52
CA LEU A 531 -12.66 28.08 -5.79
C LEU A 531 -11.19 28.14 -5.35
N HIS A 532 -10.47 29.19 -5.72
CA HIS A 532 -9.14 29.51 -5.18
C HIS A 532 -9.30 30.36 -3.92
N VAL A 533 -8.88 29.80 -2.78
CA VAL A 533 -8.98 30.44 -1.47
C VAL A 533 -7.60 30.92 -1.04
N HIS A 534 -7.42 32.24 -0.94
CA HIS A 534 -6.16 32.85 -0.53
C HIS A 534 -6.14 32.95 1.01
N LEU A 535 -5.38 32.10 1.66
CA LEU A 535 -5.23 32.05 3.12
C LEU A 535 -4.15 33.04 3.57
N GLY A 536 -4.49 34.00 4.44
CA GLY A 536 -3.52 35.00 4.85
C GLY A 536 -3.96 35.80 6.05
N THR A 537 -3.09 36.75 6.42
CA THR A 537 -3.33 37.71 7.50
C THR A 537 -3.43 39.12 6.94
N VAL A 538 -4.44 39.90 7.34
CA VAL A 538 -4.53 41.29 6.99
C VAL A 538 -3.43 42.05 7.75
N THR A 539 -2.43 42.58 7.02
CA THR A 539 -1.28 43.27 7.61
C THR A 539 -1.57 44.76 7.82
N HIS A 540 -2.36 45.35 6.91
CA HIS A 540 -2.75 46.78 6.97
C HIS A 540 -4.20 47.00 6.56
N GLY A 541 -4.84 48.00 7.16
CA GLY A 541 -6.15 48.51 6.74
C GLY A 541 -7.32 47.55 7.01
N LYS A 542 -8.33 47.68 6.15
CA LYS A 542 -9.56 46.84 6.22
C LYS A 542 -9.97 46.42 4.85
N LEU A 543 -10.18 45.10 4.68
CA LEU A 543 -10.68 44.49 3.45
C LEU A 543 -12.17 44.16 3.60
N ARG A 544 -12.95 44.34 2.50
CA ARG A 544 -14.38 44.08 2.46
C ARG A 544 -14.75 43.27 1.22
N VAL A 545 -15.85 42.56 1.31
CA VAL A 545 -16.48 41.94 0.14
C VAL A 545 -16.93 43.04 -0.82
N GLY A 546 -16.61 42.87 -2.10
CA GLY A 546 -16.84 43.88 -3.15
C GLY A 546 -15.65 44.80 -3.43
N ASP A 547 -14.62 44.80 -2.62
CA ASP A 547 -13.41 45.58 -2.86
C ASP A 547 -12.69 45.12 -4.12
N ALA A 548 -12.28 46.08 -4.97
CA ALA A 548 -11.32 45.84 -6.03
C ALA A 548 -9.92 45.64 -5.42
N VAL A 549 -9.17 44.68 -5.88
CA VAL A 549 -7.85 44.32 -5.35
C VAL A 549 -6.87 44.06 -6.45
N GLU A 550 -5.58 44.34 -6.19
CA GLU A 550 -4.46 43.87 -6.99
C GLU A 550 -3.82 42.65 -6.29
N LEU A 551 -3.65 41.56 -7.00
CA LEU A 551 -3.05 40.34 -6.52
C LEU A 551 -1.63 40.22 -7.11
N ARG A 552 -0.62 39.98 -6.27
CA ARG A 552 0.77 39.76 -6.67
C ARG A 552 1.34 38.51 -6.04
N VAL A 553 1.75 37.59 -6.88
CA VAL A 553 2.42 36.36 -6.47
C VAL A 553 3.88 36.64 -6.10
N ASP A 554 4.44 35.91 -5.13
CA ASP A 554 5.89 35.88 -4.91
C ASP A 554 6.57 35.17 -6.10
N GLY A 555 7.03 35.97 -7.07
CA GLY A 555 7.65 35.47 -8.29
C GLY A 555 8.96 34.73 -8.04
N SER A 556 9.68 35.02 -6.94
CA SER A 556 10.91 34.28 -6.60
C SER A 556 10.60 32.86 -6.18
N ARG A 557 9.62 32.70 -5.30
CA ARG A 557 9.13 31.37 -4.87
C ARG A 557 8.47 30.61 -6.03
N ARG A 558 7.69 31.28 -6.88
CA ARG A 558 7.04 30.68 -8.07
C ARG A 558 8.07 30.13 -9.06
N ARG A 559 9.21 30.81 -9.29
CA ARG A 559 10.29 30.30 -10.16
C ARG A 559 10.86 28.98 -9.64
N LEU A 560 11.09 28.85 -8.34
CA LEU A 560 11.58 27.61 -7.74
C LEU A 560 10.55 26.48 -7.89
N LEU A 561 9.27 26.76 -7.67
CA LEU A 561 8.18 25.79 -7.88
C LEU A 561 8.11 25.35 -9.34
N ARG A 562 8.17 26.28 -10.31
CA ARG A 562 8.20 25.95 -11.76
C ARG A 562 9.38 25.04 -12.13
N ALA A 563 10.58 25.30 -11.58
CA ALA A 563 11.76 24.47 -11.82
C ALA A 563 11.59 23.06 -11.28
N ASN A 564 11.18 22.95 -9.99
CA ASN A 564 10.95 21.65 -9.35
C ASN A 564 9.81 20.88 -10.01
N HIS A 565 8.73 21.55 -10.46
CA HIS A 565 7.64 20.87 -11.14
C HIS A 565 8.05 20.37 -12.54
N SER A 566 8.74 21.20 -13.30
CA SER A 566 9.15 20.82 -14.65
C SER A 566 10.15 19.67 -14.64
N VAL A 567 11.11 19.67 -13.72
CA VAL A 567 12.07 18.56 -13.62
C VAL A 567 11.42 17.26 -13.15
N THR A 568 10.29 17.32 -12.43
CA THR A 568 9.54 16.12 -12.04
C THR A 568 9.10 15.32 -13.26
N HIS A 569 8.64 15.98 -14.32
CA HIS A 569 8.29 15.34 -15.59
C HIS A 569 9.49 14.74 -16.32
N LEU A 570 10.64 15.44 -16.34
CA LEU A 570 11.86 14.90 -16.92
C LEU A 570 12.35 13.67 -16.12
N LEU A 571 12.30 13.75 -14.78
CA LEU A 571 12.65 12.64 -13.88
C LEU A 571 11.74 11.44 -14.12
N HIS A 572 10.40 11.64 -14.19
CA HIS A 572 9.45 10.57 -14.43
C HIS A 572 9.77 9.83 -15.72
N GLN A 573 10.01 10.54 -16.81
CA GLN A 573 10.33 9.92 -18.10
C GLN A 573 11.70 9.22 -18.09
N ALA A 574 12.73 9.80 -17.44
CA ALA A 574 14.04 9.16 -17.29
C ALA A 574 13.95 7.86 -16.50
N LEU A 575 13.16 7.86 -15.41
CA LEU A 575 12.88 6.66 -14.64
C LEU A 575 12.19 5.58 -15.49
N ARG A 576 11.16 5.93 -16.28
CA ARG A 576 10.47 5.01 -17.18
C ARG A 576 11.41 4.39 -18.22
N ARG A 577 12.27 5.20 -18.82
CA ARG A 577 13.24 4.73 -19.81
C ARG A 577 14.30 3.80 -19.21
N ARG A 578 14.75 4.10 -18.00
CA ARG A 578 15.80 3.32 -17.33
C ARG A 578 15.27 2.05 -16.68
N LEU A 579 14.11 2.11 -16.02
CA LEU A 579 13.60 1.03 -15.19
C LEU A 579 12.47 0.24 -15.86
N GLY A 580 11.79 0.82 -16.84
CA GLY A 580 10.69 0.21 -17.58
C GLY A 580 9.36 0.96 -17.47
N GLU A 581 8.42 0.61 -18.36
CA GLU A 581 7.10 1.28 -18.47
C GLU A 581 6.19 1.09 -17.26
N HIS A 582 6.49 0.15 -16.38
CA HIS A 582 5.76 -0.05 -15.11
C HIS A 582 5.93 1.09 -14.11
N VAL A 583 6.92 1.97 -14.34
CA VAL A 583 7.11 3.15 -13.49
C VAL A 583 5.95 4.13 -13.72
N THR A 584 5.17 4.36 -12.65
CA THR A 584 4.07 5.32 -12.61
C THR A 584 4.16 6.17 -11.35
N GLN A 585 3.75 7.42 -11.43
CA GLN A 585 3.67 8.29 -10.26
C GLN A 585 2.64 7.75 -9.25
N LYS A 586 3.02 7.69 -7.97
CA LYS A 586 2.16 7.31 -6.84
C LYS A 586 1.93 8.47 -5.87
N GLY A 587 2.77 9.45 -5.92
CA GLY A 587 2.66 10.70 -5.18
C GLY A 587 3.71 11.68 -5.64
N SER A 588 3.47 12.96 -5.39
CA SER A 588 4.41 14.03 -5.67
C SER A 588 4.30 15.12 -4.62
N LEU A 589 5.40 15.78 -4.34
CA LEU A 589 5.44 17.06 -3.63
C LEU A 589 6.41 17.95 -4.38
N VAL A 590 5.89 19.10 -4.82
CA VAL A 590 6.68 20.16 -5.46
C VAL A 590 6.64 21.36 -4.53
N ALA A 591 7.74 21.56 -3.80
CA ALA A 591 7.97 22.67 -2.88
C ALA A 591 9.07 23.60 -3.42
N PRO A 592 9.24 24.82 -2.90
CA PRO A 592 10.27 25.73 -3.41
C PRO A 592 11.70 25.24 -3.11
N ASP A 593 11.91 24.52 -2.02
CA ASP A 593 13.20 24.03 -1.54
C ASP A 593 13.60 22.67 -2.11
N ARG A 594 12.63 21.85 -2.50
CA ARG A 594 12.86 20.48 -3.01
C ARG A 594 11.68 19.93 -3.77
N LEU A 595 11.90 18.84 -4.49
CA LEU A 595 10.84 17.98 -4.97
C LEU A 595 10.93 16.59 -4.33
N ARG A 596 9.77 15.94 -4.25
CA ARG A 596 9.62 14.54 -3.84
C ARG A 596 8.78 13.81 -4.88
N PHE A 597 9.27 12.68 -5.34
CA PHE A 597 8.59 11.87 -6.34
C PHE A 597 8.49 10.42 -5.89
N ASP A 598 7.25 9.97 -5.66
CA ASP A 598 6.93 8.61 -5.26
C ASP A 598 6.48 7.84 -6.50
N PHE A 599 7.08 6.69 -6.76
CA PHE A 599 6.85 5.92 -7.98
C PHE A 599 6.83 4.41 -7.75
N SER A 600 6.12 3.69 -8.62
CA SER A 600 6.05 2.24 -8.60
C SER A 600 7.37 1.63 -9.08
N HIS A 601 8.10 0.97 -8.17
CA HIS A 601 9.24 0.14 -8.52
C HIS A 601 9.54 -0.83 -7.37
N PRO A 602 9.82 -2.12 -7.66
CA PRO A 602 9.93 -3.15 -6.62
C PRO A 602 11.27 -3.17 -5.90
N ARG A 603 12.34 -2.59 -6.47
CA ARG A 603 13.72 -2.68 -5.97
C ARG A 603 14.29 -1.31 -5.65
N ALA A 604 15.32 -1.27 -4.77
CA ALA A 604 16.16 -0.09 -4.64
C ALA A 604 16.90 0.19 -5.95
N LEU A 605 17.07 1.47 -6.29
CA LEU A 605 17.88 1.88 -7.40
C LEU A 605 19.37 1.66 -7.09
N THR A 606 20.10 1.18 -8.07
CA THR A 606 21.56 1.08 -7.93
C THR A 606 22.21 2.47 -8.07
N PRO A 607 23.43 2.66 -7.55
CA PRO A 607 24.18 3.91 -7.79
C PRO A 607 24.36 4.23 -9.27
N GLU A 608 24.42 3.20 -10.13
CA GLU A 608 24.51 3.31 -11.59
C GLU A 608 23.20 3.83 -12.18
N ASP A 609 22.05 3.36 -11.67
CA ASP A 609 20.74 3.82 -12.11
C ASP A 609 20.55 5.30 -11.75
N ILE A 610 20.87 5.69 -10.52
CA ILE A 610 20.78 7.08 -10.06
C ILE A 610 21.65 8.00 -10.94
N ARG A 611 22.91 7.62 -11.19
CA ARG A 611 23.82 8.42 -12.04
C ARG A 611 23.31 8.53 -13.47
N ALA A 612 22.79 7.45 -14.05
CA ALA A 612 22.25 7.46 -15.40
C ALA A 612 21.03 8.38 -15.53
N ILE A 613 20.12 8.32 -14.54
CA ILE A 613 18.94 9.18 -14.49
C ILE A 613 19.32 10.65 -14.32
N GLU A 614 20.22 10.97 -13.39
CA GLU A 614 20.72 12.34 -13.19
C GLU A 614 21.38 12.89 -14.48
N THR A 615 22.18 12.06 -15.13
CA THR A 615 22.87 12.44 -16.38
C THR A 615 21.87 12.77 -17.46
N GLU A 616 20.89 11.88 -17.71
CA GLU A 616 19.87 12.08 -18.74
C GLU A 616 19.00 13.31 -18.47
N VAL A 617 18.53 13.50 -17.24
CA VAL A 617 17.75 14.68 -16.86
C VAL A 617 18.55 15.96 -17.08
N ASN A 618 19.80 16.01 -16.62
CA ASN A 618 20.66 17.18 -16.78
C ASN A 618 21.03 17.45 -18.26
N GLU A 619 21.10 16.42 -19.11
CA GLU A 619 21.25 16.59 -20.57
C GLU A 619 20.02 17.28 -21.15
N ARG A 620 18.80 16.89 -20.77
CA ARG A 620 17.55 17.54 -21.22
C ARG A 620 17.42 18.98 -20.70
N ILE A 621 17.92 19.27 -19.52
CA ILE A 621 18.02 20.63 -19.00
C ILE A 621 18.96 21.47 -19.84
N ARG A 622 20.18 20.99 -20.10
CA ARG A 622 21.21 21.69 -20.93
C ARG A 622 20.79 21.89 -22.38
N ALA A 623 19.93 20.99 -22.91
CA ALA A 623 19.39 21.17 -24.26
C ALA A 623 18.50 22.43 -24.37
N ASN A 624 18.05 23.01 -23.27
CA ASN A 624 17.32 24.27 -23.19
C ASN A 624 16.15 24.36 -24.18
N SER A 625 15.38 23.28 -24.30
CA SER A 625 14.21 23.20 -25.17
C SER A 625 13.01 23.97 -24.61
N ALA A 626 12.17 24.50 -25.49
CA ALA A 626 10.93 25.17 -25.08
C ALA A 626 9.96 24.18 -24.46
N VAL A 627 9.33 24.57 -23.36
CA VAL A 627 8.18 23.87 -22.78
C VAL A 627 6.92 24.35 -23.49
N ARG A 628 6.17 23.40 -24.04
CA ARG A 628 4.95 23.70 -24.83
C ARG A 628 3.74 23.16 -24.12
N THR A 629 2.67 23.95 -24.12
CA THR A 629 1.38 23.56 -23.55
C THR A 629 0.30 23.59 -24.61
N ARG A 630 -0.58 22.59 -24.62
CA ARG A 630 -1.76 22.52 -25.50
C ARG A 630 -2.97 22.06 -24.71
N LEU A 631 -4.15 22.58 -25.06
CA LEU A 631 -5.44 22.06 -24.58
C LEU A 631 -5.95 21.03 -25.59
N LEU A 632 -6.29 19.85 -25.16
CA LEU A 632 -6.78 18.75 -25.97
C LEU A 632 -7.89 18.03 -25.20
N THR A 633 -8.73 17.27 -25.93
CA THR A 633 -9.60 16.29 -25.26
C THR A 633 -8.77 15.15 -24.68
N PRO A 634 -9.18 14.50 -23.58
CA PRO A 634 -8.42 13.40 -22.95
C PRO A 634 -8.04 12.29 -23.93
N ASP A 635 -8.97 11.87 -24.77
CA ASP A 635 -8.75 10.80 -25.75
C ASP A 635 -7.69 11.17 -26.78
N ARG A 636 -7.74 12.42 -27.27
CA ARG A 636 -6.76 12.92 -28.22
C ARG A 636 -5.38 13.06 -27.58
N ALA A 637 -5.31 13.52 -26.35
CA ALA A 637 -4.06 13.62 -25.60
C ALA A 637 -3.38 12.26 -25.44
N VAL A 638 -4.15 11.23 -25.07
CA VAL A 638 -3.65 9.84 -24.94
C VAL A 638 -3.25 9.28 -26.32
N ALA A 639 -4.03 9.51 -27.36
CA ALA A 639 -3.70 9.08 -28.72
C ALA A 639 -2.39 9.71 -29.25
N GLU A 640 -2.08 10.95 -28.84
CA GLU A 640 -0.81 11.63 -29.15
C GLU A 640 0.36 11.18 -28.21
N GLY A 641 0.11 10.23 -27.29
CA GLY A 641 1.11 9.62 -26.42
C GLY A 641 1.34 10.35 -25.10
N ALA A 642 0.43 11.22 -24.69
CA ALA A 642 0.51 11.86 -23.38
C ALA A 642 0.28 10.84 -22.24
N LEU A 643 1.14 10.88 -21.22
CA LEU A 643 0.97 10.10 -20.01
C LEU A 643 -0.14 10.75 -19.16
N ALA A 644 -1.19 9.98 -18.90
CA ALA A 644 -2.25 10.35 -17.98
C ALA A 644 -1.99 9.69 -16.62
N LEU A 645 -2.20 10.41 -15.52
CA LEU A 645 -2.14 9.83 -14.18
C LEU A 645 -3.27 8.82 -14.00
N PHE A 646 -2.95 7.66 -13.45
CA PHE A 646 -3.94 6.62 -13.19
C PHE A 646 -4.96 7.08 -12.14
N GLY A 647 -6.24 6.92 -12.47
CA GLY A 647 -7.33 7.19 -11.52
C GLY A 647 -7.79 8.65 -11.44
N GLU A 648 -7.28 9.60 -12.21
CA GLU A 648 -7.84 10.96 -12.29
C GLU A 648 -8.96 11.05 -13.32
N LYS A 649 -10.06 11.74 -12.95
CA LYS A 649 -11.08 12.17 -13.91
C LYS A 649 -10.61 13.49 -14.49
N TYR A 650 -10.49 13.53 -15.79
CA TYR A 650 -10.21 14.74 -16.54
C TYR A 650 -11.53 15.34 -17.03
N GLY A 651 -11.61 16.67 -17.09
CA GLY A 651 -12.72 17.37 -17.72
C GLY A 651 -12.74 17.14 -19.25
N ASP A 652 -13.65 17.84 -19.94
CA ASP A 652 -13.78 17.76 -21.39
C ASP A 652 -12.51 18.21 -22.12
N GLU A 653 -11.72 19.10 -21.51
CA GLU A 653 -10.41 19.52 -21.99
C GLU A 653 -9.34 19.30 -20.93
N VAL A 654 -8.15 18.88 -21.37
CA VAL A 654 -6.97 18.65 -20.53
C VAL A 654 -5.78 19.43 -21.04
N ARG A 655 -4.96 19.92 -20.11
CA ARG A 655 -3.72 20.60 -20.39
C ARG A 655 -2.59 19.59 -20.57
N VAL A 656 -2.02 19.52 -21.78
CA VAL A 656 -0.89 18.65 -22.14
C VAL A 656 0.39 19.48 -22.11
N VAL A 657 1.35 19.06 -21.31
CA VAL A 657 2.67 19.70 -21.19
C VAL A 657 3.71 18.82 -21.87
N ALA A 658 4.46 19.38 -22.82
CA ALA A 658 5.51 18.71 -23.57
C ALA A 658 6.85 19.42 -23.41
N MET A 659 7.92 18.67 -23.09
CA MET A 659 9.24 19.24 -22.86
C MET A 659 10.39 18.27 -23.18
N GLY A 660 11.62 18.79 -23.24
CA GLY A 660 12.86 18.01 -23.33
C GLY A 660 13.19 17.48 -24.72
N GLY A 661 12.58 18.00 -25.80
CA GLY A 661 12.96 17.65 -27.17
C GLY A 661 14.32 18.25 -27.56
N GLY A 662 15.24 17.43 -28.10
CA GLY A 662 16.54 17.89 -28.63
C GLY A 662 16.40 18.49 -30.02
N THR A 663 17.45 19.20 -30.48
CA THR A 663 17.57 19.66 -31.88
C THR A 663 17.65 18.43 -32.79
N GLY A 664 16.59 18.19 -33.59
CA GLY A 664 16.48 17.04 -34.50
C GLY A 664 15.66 15.85 -33.95
N GLU A 665 15.13 15.87 -32.72
CA GLU A 665 14.17 14.88 -32.24
C GLU A 665 12.75 15.24 -32.71
N GLU A 666 12.08 14.31 -33.40
CA GLU A 666 10.71 14.49 -33.89
C GLU A 666 9.67 14.50 -32.74
N ARG A 667 9.99 13.96 -31.57
CA ARG A 667 9.08 13.86 -30.43
C ARG A 667 9.71 14.46 -29.16
N PRO A 668 8.91 15.16 -28.31
CA PRO A 668 9.35 15.62 -27.01
C PRO A 668 9.75 14.44 -26.12
N PHE A 669 10.69 14.68 -25.19
CA PHE A 669 11.17 13.67 -24.24
C PHE A 669 10.08 13.26 -23.25
N SER A 670 9.35 14.24 -22.67
CA SER A 670 8.18 14.02 -21.81
C SER A 670 6.96 14.70 -22.40
N VAL A 671 5.81 14.00 -22.37
CA VAL A 671 4.47 14.51 -22.73
C VAL A 671 3.50 13.99 -21.69
N GLU A 672 2.97 14.89 -20.85
CA GLU A 672 2.12 14.49 -19.71
C GLU A 672 0.92 15.43 -19.54
N LEU A 673 -0.19 14.89 -18.96
CA LEU A 673 -1.31 15.70 -18.54
C LEU A 673 -0.96 16.40 -17.23
N CYS A 674 -0.91 17.72 -17.23
CA CYS A 674 -0.53 18.48 -16.04
C CYS A 674 -1.17 19.88 -15.98
N GLY A 675 -1.85 20.18 -14.85
CA GLY A 675 -2.43 21.47 -14.54
C GLY A 675 -1.50 22.43 -13.79
N GLY A 676 -0.25 22.02 -13.49
CA GLY A 676 0.69 22.83 -12.71
C GLY A 676 1.39 23.95 -13.49
N THR A 677 2.19 24.74 -12.79
CA THR A 677 3.00 25.81 -13.42
C THR A 677 4.39 25.30 -13.78
N HIS A 678 4.90 25.69 -14.96
CA HIS A 678 6.16 25.22 -15.52
C HIS A 678 7.07 26.35 -15.97
N VAL A 679 8.35 26.04 -16.14
CA VAL A 679 9.35 26.93 -16.75
C VAL A 679 9.05 27.16 -18.23
N GLY A 680 9.51 28.26 -18.81
CA GLY A 680 9.39 28.53 -20.24
C GLY A 680 10.32 27.66 -21.07
N ARG A 681 11.49 27.36 -20.56
CA ARG A 681 12.51 26.52 -21.20
C ARG A 681 13.14 25.58 -20.18
N THR A 682 13.56 24.38 -20.61
CA THR A 682 14.17 23.40 -19.70
C THR A 682 15.46 23.90 -19.03
N GLY A 683 16.20 24.82 -19.66
CA GLY A 683 17.38 25.44 -19.07
C GLY A 683 17.09 26.30 -17.83
N ASP A 684 15.88 26.83 -17.68
CA ASP A 684 15.47 27.62 -16.51
C ASP A 684 15.42 26.78 -15.21
N ILE A 685 15.48 25.44 -15.32
CA ILE A 685 15.55 24.52 -14.18
C ILE A 685 16.91 24.60 -13.45
N GLY A 686 17.99 24.85 -14.20
CA GLY A 686 19.36 24.82 -13.67
C GLY A 686 19.89 23.40 -13.48
N LEU A 687 20.62 23.16 -12.40
CA LEU A 687 21.16 21.85 -12.06
C LEU A 687 20.10 20.97 -11.37
N PHE A 688 20.08 19.68 -11.71
CA PHE A 688 19.25 18.66 -11.04
C PHE A 688 20.13 17.68 -10.25
N LYS A 689 19.79 17.41 -8.99
CA LYS A 689 20.52 16.48 -8.13
C LYS A 689 19.56 15.63 -7.29
N ILE A 690 19.68 14.30 -7.34
CA ILE A 690 19.00 13.37 -6.45
C ILE A 690 19.79 13.32 -5.13
N VAL A 691 19.12 13.57 -3.99
CA VAL A 691 19.73 13.57 -2.66
C VAL A 691 19.38 12.35 -1.85
N ALA A 692 18.23 11.73 -2.11
CA ALA A 692 17.80 10.51 -1.41
C ALA A 692 16.96 9.61 -2.29
N GLU A 693 17.07 8.29 -2.06
CA GLU A 693 16.22 7.26 -2.62
C GLU A 693 15.86 6.27 -1.51
N THR A 694 14.56 6.10 -1.22
CA THR A 694 14.07 5.29 -0.10
C THR A 694 12.84 4.47 -0.48
N ALA A 695 12.55 3.42 0.31
CA ALA A 695 11.29 2.68 0.22
C ALA A 695 10.23 3.34 1.10
N ILE A 696 8.99 3.50 0.59
CA ILE A 696 7.84 3.97 1.36
C ILE A 696 6.92 2.82 1.70
N ALA A 697 6.63 2.01 0.70
CA ALA A 697 5.74 0.85 0.82
C ALA A 697 6.26 -0.28 -0.09
N SER A 698 5.65 -1.45 0.01
CA SER A 698 5.95 -2.55 -0.91
C SER A 698 5.67 -2.10 -2.35
N GLY A 699 6.70 -2.15 -3.20
CA GLY A 699 6.58 -1.74 -4.61
C GLY A 699 6.52 -0.23 -4.85
N VAL A 700 6.73 0.63 -3.84
CA VAL A 700 6.79 2.08 -3.99
C VAL A 700 8.13 2.62 -3.49
N ARG A 701 8.80 3.35 -4.36
CA ARG A 701 10.07 4.04 -4.08
C ARG A 701 9.85 5.55 -4.06
N ARG A 702 10.63 6.26 -3.28
CA ARG A 702 10.66 7.72 -3.18
C ARG A 702 12.02 8.24 -3.60
N ILE A 703 12.02 9.23 -4.48
CA ILE A 703 13.17 10.09 -4.76
C ILE A 703 12.91 11.46 -4.16
N GLU A 704 13.91 11.99 -3.46
CA GLU A 704 14.00 13.41 -3.12
C GLU A 704 15.11 14.05 -3.92
N ALA A 705 14.84 15.22 -4.51
CA ALA A 705 15.80 15.90 -5.38
C ALA A 705 15.70 17.42 -5.26
N LEU A 706 16.77 18.08 -5.69
CA LEU A 706 16.95 19.52 -5.66
C LEU A 706 17.20 20.06 -7.08
N THR A 707 16.87 21.34 -7.30
CA THR A 707 17.17 22.03 -8.56
C THR A 707 17.91 23.36 -8.34
N GLY A 708 18.56 23.84 -9.38
CA GLY A 708 19.20 25.17 -9.42
C GLY A 708 20.15 25.42 -8.26
N ALA A 709 20.02 26.58 -7.64
CA ALA A 709 20.88 27.02 -6.52
C ALA A 709 20.86 26.07 -5.32
N ALA A 710 19.73 25.40 -5.04
CA ALA A 710 19.65 24.42 -3.94
C ALA A 710 20.55 23.18 -4.24
N ALA A 711 20.54 22.70 -5.48
CA ALA A 711 21.41 21.60 -5.92
C ALA A 711 22.89 21.99 -5.91
N GLU A 712 23.22 23.22 -6.34
CA GLU A 712 24.59 23.75 -6.29
C GLU A 712 25.08 23.88 -4.84
N GLY A 713 24.24 24.42 -3.95
CA GLY A 713 24.56 24.55 -2.52
C GLY A 713 24.84 23.18 -1.88
N TYR A 714 24.00 22.19 -2.15
CA TYR A 714 24.18 20.83 -1.65
C TYR A 714 25.53 20.23 -2.09
N LEU A 715 25.89 20.38 -3.38
CA LEU A 715 27.17 19.86 -3.90
C LEU A 715 28.38 20.60 -3.28
N ALA A 716 28.26 21.94 -3.07
CA ALA A 716 29.29 22.71 -2.42
C ALA A 716 29.52 22.29 -0.95
N GLU A 717 28.44 21.95 -0.23
CA GLU A 717 28.52 21.45 1.14
C GLU A 717 29.16 20.06 1.18
N GLU A 718 28.76 19.14 0.32
CA GLU A 718 29.37 17.82 0.18
C GLU A 718 30.88 17.92 -0.14
N GLU A 719 31.26 18.83 -1.04
CA GLU A 719 32.66 19.09 -1.38
C GLU A 719 33.43 19.65 -0.17
N ALA A 720 32.84 20.57 0.60
CA ALA A 720 33.47 21.13 1.79
C ALA A 720 33.74 20.05 2.83
N VAL A 721 32.77 19.20 3.13
CA VAL A 721 32.91 18.06 4.06
C VAL A 721 34.01 17.10 3.59
N LEU A 722 34.03 16.80 2.30
CA LEU A 722 35.05 15.92 1.71
C LEU A 722 36.46 16.52 1.86
N ARG A 723 36.63 17.83 1.61
CA ARG A 723 37.90 18.55 1.78
C ARG A 723 38.35 18.59 3.23
N GLU A 724 37.42 18.84 4.16
CA GLU A 724 37.70 18.84 5.59
C GLU A 724 38.21 17.45 6.05
N ALA A 725 37.50 16.37 5.67
CA ALA A 725 37.93 15.01 5.98
C ALA A 725 39.30 14.67 5.39
N ALA A 726 39.59 15.08 4.17
CA ALA A 726 40.89 14.90 3.54
C ALA A 726 42.00 15.68 4.26
N ALA A 727 41.72 16.92 4.66
CA ALA A 727 42.66 17.74 5.41
C ALA A 727 42.97 17.15 6.79
N ALA A 728 41.97 16.65 7.53
CA ALA A 728 42.15 15.96 8.82
C ALA A 728 43.09 14.75 8.71
N LEU A 729 43.02 14.03 7.57
CA LEU A 729 43.86 12.87 7.30
C LEU A 729 45.16 13.21 6.52
N ARG A 730 45.42 14.51 6.27
CA ARG A 730 46.56 15.02 5.51
C ARG A 730 46.77 14.33 4.17
N THR A 731 45.70 14.22 3.41
CA THR A 731 45.67 13.58 2.09
C THR A 731 44.85 14.41 1.10
N SER A 732 44.87 14.06 -0.18
CA SER A 732 43.99 14.66 -1.17
C SER A 732 42.60 13.99 -1.14
N PRO A 733 41.50 14.67 -1.54
CA PRO A 733 40.18 14.06 -1.67
C PRO A 733 40.16 12.76 -2.49
N ALA A 734 40.96 12.70 -3.57
CA ALA A 734 41.02 11.51 -4.42
C ALA A 734 41.66 10.29 -3.73
N GLU A 735 42.62 10.52 -2.82
CA GLU A 735 43.34 9.47 -2.10
C GLU A 735 42.65 9.09 -0.76
N LEU A 736 41.62 9.85 -0.35
CA LEU A 736 40.93 9.66 0.95
C LEU A 736 40.42 8.24 1.17
N PRO A 737 39.74 7.56 0.23
CA PRO A 737 39.30 6.18 0.39
C PRO A 737 40.44 5.22 0.69
N ALA A 738 41.54 5.30 -0.04
CA ALA A 738 42.71 4.45 0.16
C ALA A 738 43.36 4.73 1.54
N ARG A 739 43.43 6.00 1.94
CA ARG A 739 44.00 6.39 3.25
C ARG A 739 43.17 5.86 4.42
N ILE A 740 41.82 5.89 4.29
CA ILE A 740 40.92 5.31 5.30
C ILE A 740 41.12 3.80 5.42
N VAL A 741 41.21 3.08 4.29
CA VAL A 741 41.43 1.62 4.28
C VAL A 741 42.76 1.31 5.01
N ASN A 742 43.84 2.01 4.62
CA ASN A 742 45.15 1.84 5.26
C ASN A 742 45.13 2.10 6.76
N LEU A 743 44.44 3.14 7.22
CA LEU A 743 44.30 3.45 8.64
C LEU A 743 43.52 2.36 9.40
N VAL A 744 42.49 1.81 8.81
CA VAL A 744 41.71 0.71 9.42
C VAL A 744 42.58 -0.55 9.53
N GLU A 745 43.37 -0.85 8.49
CA GLU A 745 44.30 -1.98 8.52
C GLU A 745 45.46 -1.77 9.53
N GLU A 746 46.03 -0.57 9.58
CA GLU A 746 47.07 -0.19 10.53
C GLU A 746 46.54 -0.29 11.97
N ARG A 747 45.34 0.22 12.23
CA ARG A 747 44.70 0.06 13.56
C ARG A 747 44.57 -1.42 13.93
N ARG A 748 44.06 -2.25 13.00
CA ARG A 748 43.91 -3.70 13.25
C ARG A 748 45.25 -4.39 13.49
N ARG A 749 46.35 -3.94 12.84
CA ARG A 749 47.71 -4.43 13.05
C ARG A 749 48.20 -4.04 14.44
N LEU A 750 48.09 -2.74 14.76
CA LEU A 750 48.52 -2.24 16.07
C LEU A 750 47.74 -2.87 17.24
N GLU A 751 46.44 -3.12 17.08
CA GLU A 751 45.63 -3.83 18.06
C GLU A 751 46.14 -5.27 18.29
N ARG A 752 46.57 -5.96 17.22
CA ARG A 752 47.17 -7.30 17.30
C ARG A 752 48.55 -7.24 17.98
N GLU A 753 49.43 -6.36 17.52
CA GLU A 753 50.76 -6.17 18.10
C GLU A 753 50.69 -5.81 19.59
N LEU A 754 49.77 -4.94 19.99
CA LEU A 754 49.51 -4.59 21.37
C LEU A 754 49.05 -5.80 22.20
N SER A 755 48.18 -6.63 21.64
CA SER A 755 47.71 -7.86 22.31
C SER A 755 48.85 -8.86 22.47
N GLU A 756 49.67 -9.04 21.43
CA GLU A 756 50.87 -9.92 21.49
C GLU A 756 51.91 -9.40 22.48
N ALA A 757 52.21 -8.10 22.49
CA ALA A 757 53.11 -7.48 23.44
C ALA A 757 52.65 -7.64 24.90
N ARG A 758 51.33 -7.44 25.14
CA ARG A 758 50.71 -7.67 26.46
C ARG A 758 50.83 -9.12 26.92
N ARG A 759 50.62 -10.09 26.01
CA ARG A 759 50.82 -11.52 26.29
C ARG A 759 52.26 -11.86 26.57
N ALA A 760 53.22 -11.33 25.83
CA ALA A 760 54.65 -11.53 26.07
C ALA A 760 55.05 -10.99 27.47
N LEU A 761 54.61 -9.78 27.81
CA LEU A 761 54.84 -9.21 29.16
C LEU A 761 54.20 -10.03 30.29
N ALA A 762 52.97 -10.54 30.08
CA ALA A 762 52.29 -11.42 31.02
C ALA A 762 53.00 -12.76 31.22
N ASN A 763 53.80 -13.21 30.24
CA ASN A 763 54.57 -14.46 30.32
C ASN A 763 55.97 -14.27 30.91
N THR A 764 56.61 -13.09 30.79
CA THR A 764 58.03 -12.86 31.10
C THR A 764 58.30 -11.68 32.07
N GLY A 765 57.30 -10.83 32.41
CA GLY A 765 57.44 -9.60 33.15
C GLY A 765 57.85 -9.85 34.65
N PRO A 766 58.63 -8.93 35.28
CA PRO A 766 59.06 -9.05 36.68
C PRO A 766 57.91 -8.92 37.69
N SER A 767 56.73 -8.42 37.24
CA SER A 767 55.55 -8.37 38.14
C SER A 767 54.69 -9.65 38.06
N THR A 768 55.09 -10.65 37.28
CA THR A 768 54.42 -11.95 37.21
C THR A 768 54.96 -12.83 38.36
N ARG A 769 54.31 -12.80 39.49
CA ARG A 769 54.56 -13.85 40.52
C ARG A 769 53.90 -15.14 39.97
N SER A 770 54.71 -15.95 39.28
CA SER A 770 54.34 -17.30 38.90
C SER A 770 54.45 -18.17 40.13
N THR A 771 53.35 -18.79 40.54
CA THR A 771 53.37 -19.85 41.54
C THR A 771 53.19 -21.20 40.85
N GLU A 772 54.14 -21.55 39.97
CA GLU A 772 54.17 -22.91 39.42
C GLU A 772 54.67 -23.82 40.55
N LYS A 773 53.77 -24.66 41.02
CA LYS A 773 54.07 -25.62 42.16
C LYS A 773 53.28 -26.89 42.03
N ARG A 774 53.74 -27.93 42.65
CA ARG A 774 53.00 -29.15 42.82
C ARG A 774 52.14 -29.07 44.07
N ILE A 775 50.89 -29.34 43.96
CA ILE A 775 49.95 -29.44 45.07
C ILE A 775 49.52 -30.92 45.11
N GLY A 776 50.14 -31.72 45.99
CA GLY A 776 50.00 -33.16 45.91
C GLY A 776 50.59 -33.71 44.61
N ASP A 777 49.79 -34.40 43.88
CA ASP A 777 50.07 -34.95 42.55
C ASP A 777 49.80 -33.98 41.37
N ILE A 778 49.18 -32.83 41.64
CA ILE A 778 48.67 -31.89 40.62
C ILE A 778 49.68 -30.76 40.41
N ALA A 779 50.01 -30.48 39.16
CA ALA A 779 50.70 -29.23 38.78
C ALA A 779 49.71 -28.05 38.75
N PHE A 780 50.09 -26.98 39.43
CA PHE A 780 49.30 -25.73 39.46
C PHE A 780 50.17 -24.54 39.03
N ASP A 781 49.70 -23.80 38.00
CA ASP A 781 50.30 -22.54 37.55
C ASP A 781 49.32 -21.39 37.80
N GLY A 782 49.59 -20.62 38.86
CA GLY A 782 48.80 -19.47 39.26
C GLY A 782 49.53 -18.16 38.96
N ARG A 783 48.85 -17.22 38.26
CA ARG A 783 49.45 -15.93 37.91
C ARG A 783 48.55 -14.76 38.17
N VAL A 784 49.07 -13.66 38.65
CA VAL A 784 48.44 -12.35 38.64
C VAL A 784 49.21 -11.49 37.65
N VAL A 785 48.47 -10.94 36.65
CA VAL A 785 49.02 -10.11 35.58
C VAL A 785 48.37 -8.73 35.59
N ASP A 786 49.12 -7.70 35.20
CA ASP A 786 48.63 -6.33 35.17
C ASP A 786 48.35 -5.87 33.74
N GLY A 787 47.24 -5.12 33.53
CA GLY A 787 46.94 -4.46 32.28
C GLY A 787 46.49 -5.37 31.11
N VAL A 788 46.26 -6.66 31.32
CA VAL A 788 45.76 -7.61 30.32
C VAL A 788 44.23 -7.58 30.33
N PRO A 789 43.57 -7.24 29.22
CA PRO A 789 42.12 -7.26 29.16
C PRO A 789 41.53 -8.66 29.42
N GLY A 790 40.40 -8.75 30.12
CA GLY A 790 39.76 -10.03 30.45
C GLY A 790 39.47 -10.96 29.26
N ARG A 791 39.19 -10.38 28.09
CA ARG A 791 38.98 -11.13 26.84
C ARG A 791 40.22 -11.88 26.33
N GLU A 792 41.41 -11.44 26.71
CA GLU A 792 42.70 -12.02 26.31
C GLU A 792 43.20 -13.12 27.30
N LEU A 793 42.60 -13.19 28.48
CA LEU A 793 43.04 -14.15 29.53
C LEU A 793 42.76 -15.61 29.14
N LYS A 794 41.74 -15.90 28.34
CA LYS A 794 41.45 -17.27 27.91
C LYS A 794 42.59 -17.85 27.07
N SER A 795 43.08 -17.03 26.12
CA SER A 795 44.21 -17.44 25.28
C SER A 795 45.48 -17.65 26.10
N LEU A 796 45.71 -16.77 27.08
CA LEU A 796 46.85 -16.93 27.99
C LEU A 796 46.72 -18.21 28.85
N ALA A 797 45.53 -18.51 29.37
CA ALA A 797 45.27 -19.73 30.12
C ALA A 797 45.41 -21.00 29.22
N ASP A 798 45.03 -20.94 27.94
CA ASP A 798 45.26 -22.05 26.99
C ASP A 798 46.75 -22.29 26.71
N ASP A 799 47.54 -21.21 26.58
CA ASP A 799 49.00 -21.34 26.42
C ASP A 799 49.66 -21.95 27.65
N LEU A 800 49.21 -21.56 28.86
CA LEU A 800 49.67 -22.12 30.12
C LEU A 800 49.25 -23.58 30.29
N LYS A 801 48.01 -23.94 29.90
CA LYS A 801 47.54 -25.37 29.90
C LYS A 801 48.42 -26.25 29.01
N ARG A 802 48.80 -25.76 27.83
CA ARG A 802 49.70 -26.49 26.91
C ARG A 802 51.09 -26.67 27.51
N ARG A 803 51.60 -25.68 28.23
CA ARG A 803 52.92 -25.73 28.85
C ARG A 803 52.97 -26.67 30.07
N ILE A 804 51.91 -26.64 30.91
CA ILE A 804 51.84 -27.45 32.11
C ILE A 804 51.64 -28.95 31.84
N GLY A 805 51.04 -29.25 30.67
CA GLY A 805 50.76 -30.64 30.23
C GLY A 805 49.58 -31.30 30.94
N SER A 806 49.70 -31.52 32.26
CA SER A 806 48.63 -32.06 33.13
C SER A 806 48.57 -31.18 34.38
N GLY A 807 47.47 -30.46 34.62
CA GLY A 807 47.37 -29.51 35.77
C GLY A 807 46.19 -28.55 35.69
N VAL A 808 46.19 -27.64 36.64
CA VAL A 808 45.25 -26.53 36.77
C VAL A 808 45.98 -25.21 36.59
N VAL A 809 45.49 -24.32 35.76
CA VAL A 809 46.02 -22.98 35.57
C VAL A 809 44.99 -21.94 36.01
N ALA A 810 45.46 -20.90 36.73
CA ALA A 810 44.62 -19.77 37.15
C ALA A 810 45.29 -18.45 36.82
N VAL A 811 44.67 -17.63 35.98
CA VAL A 811 45.17 -16.31 35.59
C VAL A 811 44.21 -15.24 36.05
N ILE A 812 44.70 -14.29 36.82
CA ILE A 812 43.93 -13.14 37.29
C ILE A 812 44.58 -11.87 36.75
N SER A 813 43.82 -11.09 36.02
CA SER A 813 44.28 -9.79 35.54
C SER A 813 43.70 -8.65 36.37
N ARG A 814 44.54 -7.66 36.62
CA ARG A 814 44.18 -6.36 37.19
C ARG A 814 44.23 -5.31 36.08
N ALA A 815 43.06 -4.81 35.69
CA ALA A 815 42.96 -3.77 34.68
C ALA A 815 41.84 -2.79 35.05
N GLU A 816 42.08 -1.50 34.88
CA GLU A 816 41.08 -0.42 35.07
C GLU A 816 40.35 -0.50 36.45
N GLY A 817 41.05 -0.87 37.52
CA GLY A 817 40.50 -1.00 38.89
C GLY A 817 39.60 -2.23 39.10
N LYS A 818 39.43 -3.09 38.12
CA LYS A 818 38.68 -4.34 38.17
C LYS A 818 39.59 -5.54 38.00
N ALA A 819 39.17 -6.70 38.52
CA ALA A 819 39.84 -7.96 38.28
C ALA A 819 39.04 -8.87 37.35
N ALA A 820 39.74 -9.48 36.41
CA ALA A 820 39.18 -10.58 35.58
C ALA A 820 39.96 -11.85 35.89
N ILE A 821 39.29 -12.98 35.97
CA ILE A 821 39.86 -14.28 36.32
C ILE A 821 39.48 -15.33 35.27
N VAL A 822 40.43 -16.13 34.86
CA VAL A 822 40.23 -17.33 34.05
C VAL A 822 40.90 -18.51 34.72
N VAL A 823 40.16 -19.62 34.82
CA VAL A 823 40.69 -20.90 35.30
C VAL A 823 40.61 -21.92 34.17
N GLY A 824 41.69 -22.62 33.91
CA GLY A 824 41.76 -23.71 32.93
C GLY A 824 42.16 -25.02 33.64
N VAL A 825 41.53 -26.09 33.27
CA VAL A 825 41.82 -27.47 33.74
C VAL A 825 42.16 -28.30 32.50
N THR A 826 43.23 -29.11 32.58
CA THR A 826 43.62 -30.01 31.48
C THR A 826 42.58 -31.12 31.32
N PRO A 827 42.33 -31.66 30.09
CA PRO A 827 41.27 -32.62 29.80
C PRO A 827 41.27 -33.86 30.69
N ASP A 828 42.46 -34.36 31.07
CA ASP A 828 42.69 -35.52 31.94
C ASP A 828 42.22 -35.29 33.38
N LEU A 829 42.12 -34.04 33.81
CA LEU A 829 41.74 -33.65 35.18
C LEU A 829 40.30 -33.08 35.28
N THR A 830 39.57 -32.96 34.18
CA THR A 830 38.19 -32.40 34.22
C THR A 830 37.20 -33.29 34.98
N GLY A 831 37.47 -34.58 35.14
CA GLY A 831 36.67 -35.49 35.99
C GLY A 831 36.90 -35.23 37.49
N ARG A 832 38.01 -34.56 37.85
CA ARG A 832 38.40 -34.30 39.23
C ARG A 832 38.22 -32.82 39.65
N PHE A 833 38.47 -31.91 38.70
CA PHE A 833 38.35 -30.45 38.91
C PHE A 833 37.44 -29.84 37.86
N ASP A 834 36.50 -29.02 38.32
CA ASP A 834 35.64 -28.20 37.43
C ASP A 834 36.10 -26.74 37.47
N ALA A 835 36.54 -26.22 36.33
CA ALA A 835 36.96 -24.84 36.16
C ALA A 835 35.86 -23.85 36.59
N VAL A 836 34.58 -24.18 36.43
CA VAL A 836 33.45 -23.31 36.81
C VAL A 836 33.37 -23.20 38.34
N GLU A 837 33.59 -24.29 39.07
CA GLU A 837 33.63 -24.26 40.53
C GLU A 837 34.80 -23.44 41.04
N LEU A 838 35.99 -23.69 40.48
CA LEU A 838 37.21 -23.01 40.87
C LEU A 838 37.16 -21.49 40.60
N VAL A 839 36.64 -21.09 39.42
CA VAL A 839 36.53 -19.68 39.08
C VAL A 839 35.52 -18.95 39.95
N ARG A 840 34.45 -19.59 40.37
CA ARG A 840 33.44 -19.01 41.28
C ARG A 840 34.01 -18.74 42.66
N ARG A 841 34.84 -19.66 43.19
CA ARG A 841 35.51 -19.46 44.47
C ARG A 841 36.49 -18.28 44.42
N GLY A 842 37.23 -18.18 43.30
CA GLY A 842 38.13 -17.03 43.10
C GLY A 842 37.37 -15.72 42.92
N ALA A 843 36.28 -15.74 42.21
CA ALA A 843 35.43 -14.56 41.98
C ALA A 843 34.80 -14.03 43.29
N GLY A 844 34.40 -14.92 44.20
CA GLY A 844 33.90 -14.56 45.52
C GLY A 844 34.92 -13.77 46.33
N ALA A 845 36.22 -14.13 46.26
CA ALA A 845 37.30 -13.39 46.91
C ALA A 845 37.54 -11.98 46.31
N LEU A 846 37.16 -11.78 45.00
CA LEU A 846 37.22 -10.48 44.31
C LEU A 846 35.97 -9.65 44.50
N GLY A 847 34.98 -10.09 45.31
CA GLY A 847 33.68 -9.44 45.45
C GLY A 847 32.74 -9.65 44.27
N GLY A 848 33.02 -10.60 43.39
CA GLY A 848 32.18 -10.96 42.25
C GLY A 848 31.05 -11.93 42.63
N LYS A 849 29.92 -11.87 41.91
CA LYS A 849 28.71 -12.67 42.22
C LYS A 849 28.52 -13.91 41.34
N GLY A 850 29.49 -14.24 40.49
CA GLY A 850 29.32 -15.40 39.60
C GLY A 850 30.53 -15.67 38.71
N GLY A 851 30.42 -16.73 37.92
CA GLY A 851 31.36 -17.12 36.88
C GLY A 851 30.76 -18.26 36.06
N GLY A 852 31.17 -18.36 34.78
CA GLY A 852 30.67 -19.37 33.90
C GLY A 852 31.69 -19.81 32.86
N GLY A 853 31.38 -20.96 32.21
CA GLY A 853 32.24 -21.60 31.23
C GLY A 853 31.97 -23.08 31.10
N ARG A 854 32.97 -23.81 30.67
CA ARG A 854 32.96 -25.27 30.63
C ARG A 854 33.87 -25.81 31.72
N ALA A 855 33.75 -27.11 32.03
CA ALA A 855 34.57 -27.78 33.05
C ALA A 855 36.08 -27.65 32.79
N ASP A 856 36.51 -27.52 31.51
CA ASP A 856 37.91 -27.36 31.11
C ASP A 856 38.38 -25.89 31.07
N MET A 857 37.46 -24.91 31.07
CA MET A 857 37.78 -23.47 30.97
C MET A 857 36.63 -22.60 31.41
N ALA A 858 36.79 -21.79 32.45
CA ALA A 858 35.79 -20.88 32.96
C ALA A 858 36.37 -19.48 33.26
N GLN A 859 35.51 -18.47 33.20
CA GLN A 859 35.90 -17.07 33.49
C GLN A 859 34.92 -16.40 34.46
N ALA A 860 35.45 -15.44 35.21
CA ALA A 860 34.68 -14.57 36.09
C ALA A 860 35.34 -13.20 36.20
N GLY A 861 34.71 -12.29 36.93
CA GLY A 861 35.29 -11.00 37.28
C GLY A 861 34.82 -10.52 38.64
N GLY A 862 35.54 -9.55 39.20
CA GLY A 862 35.17 -8.89 40.45
C GLY A 862 35.58 -7.42 40.46
N PRO A 863 34.89 -6.58 41.25
CA PRO A 863 35.14 -5.15 41.31
C PRO A 863 36.46 -4.78 42.06
N ASP A 864 37.01 -5.69 42.84
CA ASP A 864 38.16 -5.40 43.70
C ASP A 864 39.45 -6.03 43.16
N ALA A 865 40.18 -5.27 42.36
CA ALA A 865 41.48 -5.68 41.82
C ALA A 865 42.58 -5.85 42.90
N SER A 866 42.45 -5.21 44.07
CA SER A 866 43.43 -5.31 45.17
C SER A 866 43.49 -6.71 45.79
N ARG A 867 42.41 -7.48 45.65
CA ARG A 867 42.28 -8.84 46.18
C ARG A 867 42.71 -9.96 45.20
N ALA A 868 43.34 -9.63 44.09
CA ALA A 868 43.76 -10.61 43.10
C ALA A 868 44.63 -11.75 43.70
N GLU A 869 45.60 -11.42 44.57
CA GLU A 869 46.44 -12.40 45.23
C GLU A 869 45.66 -13.30 46.23
N ALA A 870 44.68 -12.72 46.94
CA ALA A 870 43.76 -13.49 47.79
C ALA A 870 42.85 -14.43 47.03
N ALA A 871 42.40 -14.01 45.86
CA ALA A 871 41.61 -14.82 44.96
C ALA A 871 42.39 -15.99 44.37
N LEU A 872 43.64 -15.75 43.99
CA LEU A 872 44.56 -16.81 43.53
C LEU A 872 44.82 -17.83 44.64
N ALA A 873 45.13 -17.37 45.89
CA ALA A 873 45.32 -18.24 47.06
C ALA A 873 44.04 -19.04 47.40
N THR A 874 42.86 -18.49 47.09
CA THR A 874 41.61 -19.20 47.35
C THR A 874 41.38 -20.33 46.32
N ILE A 875 41.74 -20.14 45.05
CA ILE A 875 41.71 -21.19 44.04
C ILE A 875 42.74 -22.27 44.39
N GLU A 876 43.93 -21.88 44.77
CA GLU A 876 44.98 -22.80 45.16
C GLU A 876 44.58 -23.71 46.36
N ARG A 877 43.99 -23.13 47.40
CA ARG A 877 43.42 -23.92 48.52
C ARG A 877 42.33 -24.88 48.12
N ALA A 878 41.49 -24.47 47.14
CA ALA A 878 40.44 -25.32 46.60
C ALA A 878 40.99 -26.53 45.82
N VAL A 879 42.10 -26.32 45.13
CA VAL A 879 42.83 -27.43 44.46
C VAL A 879 43.49 -28.35 45.50
N ALA A 880 44.12 -27.79 46.55
CA ALA A 880 44.78 -28.54 47.61
C ALA A 880 43.81 -29.40 48.44
N GLY A 881 42.63 -28.87 48.78
CA GLY A 881 41.62 -29.62 49.55
C GLY A 881 41.11 -30.84 48.80
N LYS A 882 40.76 -30.70 47.51
CA LYS A 882 40.36 -31.82 46.68
C LYS A 882 41.48 -32.85 46.37
N SER A 883 42.75 -32.46 46.49
CA SER A 883 43.88 -33.34 46.34
C SER A 883 44.13 -34.18 47.62
N GLN A 884 43.76 -33.69 48.82
CA GLN A 884 43.88 -34.39 50.05
C GLN A 884 42.75 -35.40 50.33
N ASP A 885 41.53 -35.07 49.94
CA ASP A 885 40.36 -35.94 50.12
C ASP A 885 40.50 -37.29 49.37
N GLN A 886 41.20 -37.29 48.22
CA GLN A 886 41.44 -38.52 47.45
C GLN A 886 42.70 -39.34 47.89
N ALA A 887 43.62 -38.75 48.68
CA ALA A 887 44.73 -39.49 49.26
C ALA A 887 44.33 -40.22 50.58
N ALA A 888 43.09 -39.92 51.03
CA ALA A 888 42.52 -40.52 52.24
C ALA A 888 41.45 -41.62 51.93
N GLU A 889 41.03 -41.73 50.69
CA GLU A 889 40.27 -42.89 50.11
C GLU A 889 41.26 -43.90 49.48
#